data_c10ecc8a3858b9260cd62a14d74ee2d2
#
_entry.id   c10ecc8a3858b9260cd62a14d74ee2d2
#
_cell.length_a   1.000
_cell.length_b   1.000
_cell.length_c   1.000
_cell.angle_alpha   90.00
_cell.angle_beta   90.00
_cell.angle_gamma   90.00
#
_symmetry.space_group_name_H-M   'P 1'
#
loop_
_entity.id
_entity.type
_entity.pdbx_description
1 polymer ?
#
loop_
_entity_poly.entity_id
_entity_poly.type
_entity_poly.pdbx_seq_one_letter_code
_entity_poly.pdbx_strand_id
1 'polypeptide(L)'
;MKQAMSVVLAILLLAGVFGCGGPEEQKAKYRLRAQEYFQQGNFPKARVALRNVLKIDPKDVEATFLYAQVEEKERNWRNALAGYQQVVELSPDHERALVKLAKYYLEARALEEVTKITDRILVKTPGHVPAQTLQIAVTAVSGRLNEAIGQAERLIATAPNETAAVLLIASLYAAGQRGEEAVPLLRQALEATPNNLELLDALATTLIKQGHMDEAGSTLQQIIALEPTVWNHRLRHAALYDQQQQYDKAEAVLKEAVRLDAENETHRLALVEYVAKRRGLEQAEKALLEARKDLPRSAKVWFAVGSLYESTQRVDKARETYHAIQNEYQKKPEGLEAQVKLAGLDWVAGKADDAERRIQEVLKENPRSAEALLLRGKIGLQRGKGKDATQDFRSVLKDQPELADGYVLLGRAYLMTGETMLARESFDKALSLKPMLTEAQVMLAGLDASVGHVKEARERLDPLIVRDPGNVALLGMMFQLQTQEKDWGQSQQTLTKLRTAGAEQAAADLAEGHMALAQQQWEKAEVAYARAAAQRPMAPEPLLALVQLGVKRGQVAETQSRLEVVLAAHPDHPYADGFLGELLLTRGDVSAAIPHFETAARLNPKWSTPWVHLARYHYAKKQAAEGDEALVRGLQASPDNEQMRSLLAVSMSAQRRFDEAIGHYETVLKTNPKSMLAANNLAAMLVDHKSDPQSFERALALSRAFESQTPNPYLLDTLGWAHYKLDHGSEAVRLLKQATALAPDHPVLNYHLGAAFSKSGQPGDARVHLKKAVAAGTPFEGLDAAKALLAEFPG
;
A
#
# COMPACT_ATOMS: atom_id res chain seq x y z
N MET A 1 -80.19 -0.59 -43.72
CA MET A 1 -79.13 -0.93 -42.84
C MET A 1 -77.73 -0.88 -43.44
N LYS A 2 -77.49 -1.04 -44.76
CA LYS A 2 -76.12 -1.01 -45.37
C LYS A 2 -75.58 0.44 -45.58
N GLN A 3 -76.46 1.48 -45.72
CA GLN A 3 -75.97 2.87 -45.84
C GLN A 3 -75.68 3.54 -44.53
N ALA A 4 -76.27 3.14 -43.39
CA ALA A 4 -75.94 3.65 -42.05
C ALA A 4 -74.60 3.08 -41.49
N MET A 5 -74.22 1.91 -41.94
CA MET A 5 -72.95 1.29 -41.55
C MET A 5 -71.73 1.90 -42.27
N SER A 6 -71.89 2.40 -43.50
CA SER A 6 -70.81 3.05 -44.25
C SER A 6 -70.51 4.47 -43.76
N VAL A 7 -71.48 5.17 -43.20
CA VAL A 7 -71.24 6.50 -42.62
C VAL A 7 -70.64 6.46 -41.26
N VAL A 8 -70.95 5.44 -40.45
CA VAL A 8 -70.31 5.23 -39.15
C VAL A 8 -68.87 4.74 -39.33
N LEU A 9 -68.55 3.91 -40.35
CA LEU A 9 -67.21 3.49 -40.67
C LEU A 9 -66.27 4.62 -41.20
N ALA A 10 -66.90 5.56 -41.96
CA ALA A 10 -66.23 6.77 -42.47
C ALA A 10 -65.98 7.80 -41.36
N ILE A 11 -66.85 7.92 -40.33
CA ILE A 11 -66.65 8.81 -39.18
C ILE A 11 -65.64 8.22 -38.23
N LEU A 12 -65.53 6.88 -38.06
CA LEU A 12 -64.55 6.22 -37.33
C LEU A 12 -63.15 6.20 -37.97
N LEU A 13 -63.05 6.28 -39.31
CA LEU A 13 -61.80 6.46 -40.06
C LEU A 13 -61.30 7.92 -40.03
N LEU A 14 -62.20 8.90 -39.91
CA LEU A 14 -61.86 10.33 -39.76
C LEU A 14 -61.53 10.70 -38.32
N ALA A 15 -62.03 9.99 -37.30
CA ALA A 15 -61.64 10.15 -35.88
C ALA A 15 -60.26 9.46 -35.53
N GLY A 16 -59.78 8.58 -36.36
CA GLY A 16 -58.49 7.90 -36.25
C GLY A 16 -57.29 8.71 -36.78
N VAL A 17 -57.49 9.85 -37.45
CA VAL A 17 -56.42 10.65 -38.07
C VAL A 17 -56.09 11.91 -37.24
N PHE A 18 -56.85 12.22 -36.18
CA PHE A 18 -56.57 13.36 -35.30
C PHE A 18 -55.97 12.99 -33.95
N GLY A 19 -55.19 11.88 -33.85
CA GLY A 19 -54.61 11.38 -32.62
C GLY A 19 -53.12 11.14 -32.60
N CYS A 20 -52.35 11.48 -33.66
CA CYS A 20 -50.88 11.41 -33.64
C CYS A 20 -50.36 12.72 -34.29
N GLY A 21 -49.92 13.67 -33.51
CA GLY A 21 -49.11 14.80 -33.96
C GLY A 21 -47.94 14.28 -34.79
N GLY A 22 -47.70 14.87 -35.95
CA GLY A 22 -46.58 14.48 -36.82
C GLY A 22 -45.23 14.59 -36.10
N PRO A 23 -44.17 14.03 -36.66
CA PRO A 23 -42.85 14.06 -36.07
C PRO A 23 -42.41 15.45 -35.61
N GLU A 24 -42.77 16.48 -36.34
CA GLU A 24 -42.45 17.88 -35.99
C GLU A 24 -43.22 18.38 -34.75
N GLU A 25 -44.49 17.99 -34.61
CA GLU A 25 -45.27 18.35 -33.39
C GLU A 25 -44.77 17.62 -32.16
N GLN A 26 -44.35 16.36 -32.29
CA GLN A 26 -43.69 15.60 -31.22
C GLN A 26 -42.35 16.21 -30.86
N LYS A 27 -41.53 16.61 -31.84
CA LYS A 27 -40.26 17.30 -31.64
C LYS A 27 -40.46 18.58 -30.84
N ALA A 28 -41.42 19.42 -31.26
CA ALA A 28 -41.75 20.68 -30.58
C ALA A 28 -42.16 20.47 -29.12
N LYS A 29 -42.99 19.44 -28.85
CA LYS A 29 -43.42 19.06 -27.49
C LYS A 29 -42.26 18.59 -26.60
N TYR A 30 -41.37 17.76 -27.14
CA TYR A 30 -40.19 17.33 -26.38
C TYR A 30 -39.22 18.49 -26.15
N ARG A 31 -39.03 19.41 -27.10
CA ARG A 31 -38.18 20.59 -26.94
C ARG A 31 -38.72 21.53 -25.86
N LEU A 32 -40.03 21.79 -25.84
CA LEU A 32 -40.65 22.60 -24.79
C LEU A 32 -40.42 21.98 -23.40
N ARG A 33 -40.71 20.69 -23.26
CA ARG A 33 -40.47 19.95 -21.99
C ARG A 33 -38.99 19.98 -21.55
N ALA A 34 -38.07 19.88 -22.50
CA ALA A 34 -36.67 19.96 -22.21
C ALA A 34 -36.27 21.33 -21.65
N GLN A 35 -36.79 22.40 -22.23
CA GLN A 35 -36.58 23.78 -21.75
C GLN A 35 -37.18 23.97 -20.33
N GLU A 36 -38.40 23.50 -20.12
CA GLU A 36 -39.05 23.54 -18.79
C GLU A 36 -38.22 22.79 -17.73
N TYR A 37 -37.80 21.55 -18.02
CA TYR A 37 -36.97 20.76 -17.09
C TYR A 37 -35.60 21.40 -16.85
N PHE A 38 -35.00 22.03 -17.88
CA PHE A 38 -33.76 22.74 -17.74
C PHE A 38 -33.89 23.95 -16.81
N GLN A 39 -34.96 24.75 -16.97
CA GLN A 39 -35.27 25.89 -16.10
C GLN A 39 -35.56 25.48 -14.66
N GLN A 40 -36.19 24.30 -14.46
CA GLN A 40 -36.44 23.71 -13.14
C GLN A 40 -35.20 23.05 -12.51
N GLY A 41 -34.04 23.03 -13.19
CA GLY A 41 -32.84 22.34 -12.72
C GLY A 41 -32.91 20.80 -12.79
N ASN A 42 -33.97 20.25 -13.42
CA ASN A 42 -34.14 18.80 -13.56
C ASN A 42 -33.40 18.28 -14.80
N PHE A 43 -32.08 18.30 -14.72
CA PHE A 43 -31.19 17.94 -15.83
C PHE A 43 -31.35 16.49 -16.33
N PRO A 44 -31.56 15.45 -15.47
CA PRO A 44 -31.86 14.11 -15.95
C PRO A 44 -33.09 14.02 -16.86
N LYS A 45 -34.21 14.70 -16.52
CA LYS A 45 -35.42 14.73 -17.36
C LYS A 45 -35.23 15.58 -18.62
N ALA A 46 -34.50 16.69 -18.52
CA ALA A 46 -34.15 17.51 -19.67
C ALA A 46 -33.33 16.70 -20.67
N ARG A 47 -32.37 15.94 -20.24
CA ARG A 47 -31.54 15.03 -21.06
C ARG A 47 -32.38 14.02 -21.81
N VAL A 48 -33.32 13.35 -21.13
CA VAL A 48 -34.23 12.37 -21.79
C VAL A 48 -35.07 13.03 -22.85
N ALA A 49 -35.64 14.20 -22.56
CA ALA A 49 -36.46 14.94 -23.52
C ALA A 49 -35.65 15.38 -24.75
N LEU A 50 -34.41 15.85 -24.55
CA LEU A 50 -33.51 16.25 -25.64
C LEU A 50 -33.08 15.07 -26.50
N ARG A 51 -32.80 13.92 -25.91
CA ARG A 51 -32.54 12.69 -26.69
C ARG A 51 -33.69 12.28 -27.57
N ASN A 52 -34.94 12.51 -27.13
CA ASN A 52 -36.11 12.27 -27.98
C ASN A 52 -36.21 13.29 -29.13
N VAL A 53 -35.86 14.58 -28.89
CA VAL A 53 -35.74 15.57 -29.97
C VAL A 53 -34.70 15.13 -31.00
N LEU A 54 -33.51 14.82 -30.56
CA LEU A 54 -32.35 14.43 -31.40
C LEU A 54 -32.54 13.07 -32.10
N LYS A 55 -33.44 12.22 -31.58
CA LYS A 55 -33.85 10.99 -32.27
C LYS A 55 -34.75 11.27 -33.46
N ILE A 56 -35.59 12.32 -33.34
CA ILE A 56 -36.48 12.75 -34.44
C ILE A 56 -35.69 13.57 -35.45
N ASP A 57 -34.88 14.52 -34.98
CA ASP A 57 -34.09 15.40 -35.82
C ASP A 57 -32.64 15.49 -35.26
N PRO A 58 -31.71 14.64 -35.75
CA PRO A 58 -30.30 14.62 -35.29
C PRO A 58 -29.52 15.91 -35.61
N LYS A 59 -30.08 16.80 -36.46
CA LYS A 59 -29.47 18.08 -36.88
C LYS A 59 -30.07 19.30 -36.21
N ASP A 60 -30.95 19.13 -35.22
CA ASP A 60 -31.53 20.24 -34.47
C ASP A 60 -30.46 20.94 -33.64
N VAL A 61 -30.01 22.09 -34.13
CA VAL A 61 -28.91 22.89 -33.57
C VAL A 61 -29.21 23.32 -32.12
N GLU A 62 -30.43 23.83 -31.89
CA GLU A 62 -30.84 24.35 -30.58
C GLU A 62 -30.99 23.22 -29.55
N ALA A 63 -31.51 22.06 -29.98
CA ALA A 63 -31.60 20.90 -29.10
C ALA A 63 -30.19 20.34 -28.75
N THR A 64 -29.27 20.29 -29.71
CA THR A 64 -27.88 19.90 -29.50
C THR A 64 -27.16 20.86 -28.54
N PHE A 65 -27.40 22.18 -28.74
CA PHE A 65 -26.82 23.19 -27.86
C PHE A 65 -27.35 23.06 -26.41
N LEU A 66 -28.68 22.91 -26.25
CA LEU A 66 -29.26 22.71 -24.91
C LEU A 66 -28.82 21.38 -24.26
N TYR A 67 -28.64 20.33 -25.08
CA TYR A 67 -28.10 19.08 -24.61
C TYR A 67 -26.66 19.26 -24.03
N ALA A 68 -25.80 19.96 -24.76
CA ALA A 68 -24.44 20.28 -24.30
C ALA A 68 -24.47 21.09 -22.99
N GLN A 69 -25.41 22.04 -22.84
CA GLN A 69 -25.59 22.80 -21.60
C GLN A 69 -26.06 21.90 -20.41
N VAL A 70 -26.94 20.91 -20.66
CA VAL A 70 -27.34 19.92 -19.64
C VAL A 70 -26.16 19.12 -19.20
N GLU A 71 -25.34 18.61 -20.13
CA GLU A 71 -24.13 17.84 -19.80
C GLU A 71 -23.11 18.70 -19.04
N GLU A 72 -22.96 20.00 -19.39
CA GLU A 72 -22.13 20.97 -18.67
C GLU A 72 -22.60 21.15 -17.20
N LYS A 73 -23.90 21.34 -16.98
CA LYS A 73 -24.47 21.50 -15.64
C LYS A 73 -24.30 20.27 -14.77
N GLU A 74 -24.31 19.06 -15.36
CA GLU A 74 -24.06 17.80 -14.67
C GLU A 74 -22.58 17.42 -14.61
N ARG A 75 -21.67 18.32 -14.99
CA ARG A 75 -20.21 18.15 -14.99
C ARG A 75 -19.69 17.02 -15.89
N ASN A 76 -20.48 16.65 -16.90
CA ASN A 76 -20.08 15.67 -17.92
C ASN A 76 -19.26 16.37 -19.02
N TRP A 77 -18.10 16.92 -18.67
CA TRP A 77 -17.30 17.84 -19.48
C TRP A 77 -16.98 17.31 -20.89
N ARG A 78 -16.70 16.02 -21.01
CA ARG A 78 -16.43 15.38 -22.32
C ARG A 78 -17.64 15.45 -23.25
N ASN A 79 -18.83 15.14 -22.74
CA ASN A 79 -20.06 15.16 -23.53
C ASN A 79 -20.49 16.61 -23.85
N ALA A 80 -20.29 17.52 -22.91
CA ALA A 80 -20.57 18.95 -23.15
C ALA A 80 -19.68 19.50 -24.26
N LEU A 81 -18.39 19.25 -24.22
CA LEU A 81 -17.43 19.68 -25.26
C LEU A 81 -17.82 19.10 -26.63
N ALA A 82 -18.05 17.78 -26.71
CA ALA A 82 -18.46 17.12 -27.95
C ALA A 82 -19.79 17.71 -28.50
N GLY A 83 -20.75 18.00 -27.62
CA GLY A 83 -22.01 18.63 -28.00
C GLY A 83 -21.81 20.02 -28.57
N TYR A 84 -20.98 20.89 -27.97
CA TYR A 84 -20.67 22.21 -28.52
C TYR A 84 -19.91 22.14 -29.83
N GLN A 85 -19.00 21.16 -30.00
CA GLN A 85 -18.33 20.93 -31.32
C GLN A 85 -19.36 20.54 -32.39
N GLN A 86 -20.28 19.64 -32.09
CA GLN A 86 -21.35 19.24 -32.99
C GLN A 86 -22.23 20.42 -33.38
N VAL A 87 -22.55 21.32 -32.44
CA VAL A 87 -23.30 22.57 -32.77
C VAL A 87 -22.54 23.41 -33.80
N VAL A 88 -21.23 23.59 -33.64
CA VAL A 88 -20.40 24.37 -34.56
C VAL A 88 -20.22 23.67 -35.91
N GLU A 89 -20.24 22.34 -35.96
CA GLU A 89 -20.27 21.58 -37.23
C GLU A 89 -21.58 21.79 -37.98
N LEU A 90 -22.70 21.78 -37.27
CA LEU A 90 -24.04 21.98 -37.85
C LEU A 90 -24.32 23.45 -38.21
N SER A 91 -23.84 24.35 -37.39
CA SER A 91 -23.99 25.80 -37.55
C SER A 91 -22.67 26.50 -37.25
N PRO A 92 -21.78 26.64 -38.24
CA PRO A 92 -20.43 27.16 -38.05
C PRO A 92 -20.36 28.51 -37.35
N ASP A 93 -21.33 29.35 -37.52
CA ASP A 93 -21.36 30.71 -36.96
C ASP A 93 -22.22 30.87 -35.72
N HIS A 94 -22.49 29.77 -35.02
CA HIS A 94 -23.24 29.77 -33.77
C HIS A 94 -22.41 30.38 -32.62
N GLU A 95 -22.47 31.70 -32.45
CA GLU A 95 -21.63 32.49 -31.53
C GLU A 95 -21.61 31.93 -30.09
N ARG A 96 -22.80 31.55 -29.55
CA ARG A 96 -22.89 31.01 -28.20
C ARG A 96 -22.10 29.71 -28.01
N ALA A 97 -22.11 28.82 -29.02
CA ALA A 97 -21.36 27.59 -28.98
C ALA A 97 -19.85 27.84 -29.16
N LEU A 98 -19.49 28.76 -30.07
CA LEU A 98 -18.10 29.19 -30.25
C LEU A 98 -17.50 29.77 -28.98
N VAL A 99 -18.22 30.64 -28.26
CA VAL A 99 -17.78 31.18 -26.95
C VAL A 99 -17.61 30.08 -25.93
N LYS A 100 -18.51 29.09 -25.86
CA LYS A 100 -18.39 27.95 -24.97
C LYS A 100 -17.13 27.12 -25.30
N LEU A 101 -16.90 26.79 -26.56
CA LEU A 101 -15.72 26.07 -27.00
C LEU A 101 -14.44 26.83 -26.67
N ALA A 102 -14.39 28.13 -26.92
CA ALA A 102 -13.25 28.97 -26.60
C ALA A 102 -12.95 28.98 -25.10
N LYS A 103 -13.97 28.93 -24.21
CA LYS A 103 -13.77 28.78 -22.75
C LYS A 103 -13.12 27.45 -22.40
N TYR A 104 -13.60 26.33 -22.97
CA TYR A 104 -12.98 25.01 -22.75
C TYR A 104 -11.53 24.95 -23.24
N TYR A 105 -11.24 25.53 -24.41
CA TYR A 105 -9.87 25.59 -24.93
C TYR A 105 -8.95 26.49 -24.10
N LEU A 106 -9.49 27.57 -23.51
CA LEU A 106 -8.71 28.42 -22.58
C LEU A 106 -8.34 27.66 -21.31
N GLU A 107 -9.26 26.90 -20.73
CA GLU A 107 -8.98 26.04 -19.57
C GLU A 107 -7.95 24.96 -19.89
N ALA A 108 -8.00 24.37 -21.09
CA ALA A 108 -7.03 23.42 -21.60
C ALA A 108 -5.70 24.05 -22.03
N ARG A 109 -5.53 25.38 -21.93
CA ARG A 109 -4.40 26.17 -22.42
C ARG A 109 -4.11 26.04 -23.92
N ALA A 110 -5.10 25.66 -24.71
CA ALA A 110 -5.03 25.61 -26.17
C ALA A 110 -5.26 27.03 -26.77
N LEU A 111 -4.33 27.95 -26.48
CA LEU A 111 -4.47 29.40 -26.74
C LEU A 111 -4.65 29.75 -28.21
N GLU A 112 -4.03 29.00 -29.12
CA GLU A 112 -4.20 29.19 -30.58
C GLU A 112 -5.63 28.95 -31.02
N GLU A 113 -6.29 27.90 -30.50
CA GLU A 113 -7.68 27.59 -30.82
C GLU A 113 -8.64 28.65 -30.25
N VAL A 114 -8.37 29.18 -29.07
CA VAL A 114 -9.11 30.31 -28.50
C VAL A 114 -9.03 31.52 -29.45
N THR A 115 -7.81 31.88 -29.88
CA THR A 115 -7.57 33.03 -30.77
C THR A 115 -8.31 32.83 -32.09
N LYS A 116 -8.20 31.69 -32.76
CA LYS A 116 -8.92 31.39 -34.02
C LYS A 116 -10.41 31.58 -33.88
N ILE A 117 -10.98 31.06 -32.79
CA ILE A 117 -12.44 31.17 -32.55
C ILE A 117 -12.85 32.62 -32.29
N THR A 118 -12.14 33.32 -31.42
CA THR A 118 -12.46 34.69 -31.06
C THR A 118 -12.28 35.64 -32.24
N ASP A 119 -11.24 35.49 -33.06
CA ASP A 119 -11.04 36.28 -34.28
C ASP A 119 -12.17 36.08 -35.27
N ARG A 120 -12.65 34.83 -35.45
CA ARG A 120 -13.80 34.52 -36.30
C ARG A 120 -15.08 35.22 -35.84
N ILE A 121 -15.32 35.29 -34.52
CA ILE A 121 -16.46 36.02 -33.97
C ILE A 121 -16.29 37.54 -34.22
N LEU A 122 -15.12 38.08 -33.90
CA LEU A 122 -14.84 39.53 -33.90
C LEU A 122 -14.76 40.12 -35.32
N VAL A 123 -14.38 39.33 -36.32
CA VAL A 123 -14.47 39.75 -37.74
C VAL A 123 -15.91 40.07 -38.14
N LYS A 124 -16.90 39.31 -37.61
CA LYS A 124 -18.34 39.51 -37.91
C LYS A 124 -18.97 40.51 -36.95
N THR A 125 -18.64 40.40 -35.68
CA THR A 125 -19.21 41.20 -34.59
C THR A 125 -18.11 41.81 -33.75
N PRO A 126 -17.46 42.94 -34.21
CA PRO A 126 -16.31 43.55 -33.52
C PRO A 126 -16.59 43.94 -32.08
N GLY A 127 -17.82 44.27 -31.74
CA GLY A 127 -18.26 44.61 -30.37
C GLY A 127 -18.69 43.45 -29.51
N HIS A 128 -18.41 42.19 -29.89
CA HIS A 128 -18.83 41.01 -29.15
C HIS A 128 -18.00 40.84 -27.84
N VAL A 129 -18.51 41.36 -26.72
CA VAL A 129 -17.82 41.47 -25.44
C VAL A 129 -17.30 40.10 -24.93
N PRO A 130 -18.06 38.98 -24.96
CA PRO A 130 -17.51 37.69 -24.53
C PRO A 130 -16.30 37.24 -25.35
N ALA A 131 -16.21 37.51 -26.64
CA ALA A 131 -15.06 37.17 -27.47
C ALA A 131 -13.84 38.07 -27.16
N GLN A 132 -14.05 39.35 -26.98
CA GLN A 132 -12.98 40.28 -26.51
C GLN A 132 -12.46 39.89 -25.15
N THR A 133 -13.33 39.49 -24.23
CA THR A 133 -12.96 38.99 -22.90
C THR A 133 -12.02 37.77 -22.98
N LEU A 134 -12.33 36.83 -23.89
CA LEU A 134 -11.49 35.65 -24.10
C LEU A 134 -10.13 35.97 -24.72
N GLN A 135 -10.06 36.96 -25.66
CA GLN A 135 -8.75 37.41 -26.18
C GLN A 135 -7.87 38.07 -25.10
N ILE A 136 -8.49 38.87 -24.24
CA ILE A 136 -7.80 39.49 -23.12
C ILE A 136 -7.30 38.39 -22.16
N ALA A 137 -8.12 37.37 -21.89
CA ALA A 137 -7.71 36.23 -21.08
C ALA A 137 -6.53 35.46 -21.69
N VAL A 138 -6.47 35.27 -23.02
CA VAL A 138 -5.30 34.71 -23.72
C VAL A 138 -4.06 35.56 -23.49
N THR A 139 -4.16 36.90 -23.57
CA THR A 139 -3.06 37.82 -23.28
C THR A 139 -2.52 37.63 -21.88
N ALA A 140 -3.42 37.51 -20.88
CA ALA A 140 -3.05 37.29 -19.48
C ALA A 140 -2.35 35.92 -19.25
N VAL A 141 -2.92 34.84 -19.80
CA VAL A 141 -2.37 33.48 -19.68
C VAL A 141 -1.02 33.35 -20.41
N SER A 142 -0.76 34.17 -21.43
CA SER A 142 0.53 34.25 -22.11
C SER A 142 1.60 35.03 -21.33
N GLY A 143 1.36 35.36 -20.06
CA GLY A 143 2.30 36.06 -19.18
C GLY A 143 2.32 37.59 -19.30
N ARG A 144 1.46 38.19 -20.14
CA ARG A 144 1.37 39.63 -20.37
C ARG A 144 0.27 40.26 -19.51
N LEU A 145 0.36 40.09 -18.18
CA LEU A 145 -0.71 40.48 -17.24
C LEU A 145 -1.03 41.98 -17.28
N ASN A 146 -0.02 42.89 -17.30
CA ASN A 146 -0.24 44.34 -17.32
C ASN A 146 -0.91 44.81 -18.62
N GLU A 147 -0.56 44.19 -19.75
CA GLU A 147 -1.21 44.45 -21.01
C GLU A 147 -2.67 44.03 -21.00
N ALA A 148 -2.96 42.81 -20.47
CA ALA A 148 -4.31 42.30 -20.30
C ALA A 148 -5.16 43.21 -19.40
N ILE A 149 -4.61 43.70 -18.29
CA ILE A 149 -5.27 44.65 -17.38
C ILE A 149 -5.65 45.92 -18.18
N GLY A 150 -4.72 46.52 -18.91
CA GLY A 150 -5.00 47.73 -19.70
C GLY A 150 -6.00 47.51 -20.83
N GLN A 151 -6.05 46.28 -21.40
CA GLN A 151 -7.10 45.92 -22.39
C GLN A 151 -8.47 45.78 -21.70
N ALA A 152 -8.51 45.13 -20.52
CA ALA A 152 -9.75 44.94 -19.76
C ALA A 152 -10.32 46.29 -19.25
N GLU A 153 -9.46 47.20 -18.79
CA GLU A 153 -9.88 48.56 -18.40
C GLU A 153 -10.54 49.34 -19.54
N ARG A 154 -10.04 49.21 -20.77
CA ARG A 154 -10.67 49.80 -21.97
C ARG A 154 -12.02 49.11 -22.29
N LEU A 155 -12.08 47.78 -22.14
CA LEU A 155 -13.32 47.05 -22.40
C LEU A 155 -14.42 47.44 -21.40
N ILE A 156 -14.09 47.50 -20.08
CA ILE A 156 -15.06 47.85 -19.06
C ILE A 156 -15.57 49.30 -19.20
N ALA A 157 -14.74 50.22 -19.70
CA ALA A 157 -15.17 51.61 -19.97
C ALA A 157 -16.27 51.68 -21.02
N THR A 158 -16.35 50.73 -21.96
CA THR A 158 -17.37 50.64 -23.01
C THR A 158 -18.53 49.72 -22.65
N ALA A 159 -18.32 48.78 -21.72
CA ALA A 159 -19.31 47.77 -21.35
C ALA A 159 -19.31 47.53 -19.81
N PRO A 160 -19.63 48.54 -18.99
CA PRO A 160 -19.42 48.52 -17.54
C PRO A 160 -20.30 47.50 -16.77
N ASN A 161 -21.42 47.12 -17.37
CA ASN A 161 -22.39 46.19 -16.76
C ASN A 161 -22.34 44.78 -17.36
N GLU A 162 -21.42 44.54 -18.32
CA GLU A 162 -21.29 43.19 -18.92
C GLU A 162 -20.61 42.24 -17.97
N THR A 163 -21.36 41.27 -17.45
CA THR A 163 -20.90 40.32 -16.43
C THR A 163 -19.55 39.71 -16.80
N ALA A 164 -19.35 39.27 -18.05
CA ALA A 164 -18.11 38.63 -18.49
C ALA A 164 -16.89 39.56 -18.37
N ALA A 165 -17.07 40.85 -18.75
CA ALA A 165 -16.00 41.85 -18.69
C ALA A 165 -15.66 42.19 -17.23
N VAL A 166 -16.65 42.35 -16.35
CA VAL A 166 -16.48 42.64 -14.93
C VAL A 166 -15.78 41.48 -14.20
N LEU A 167 -16.20 40.26 -14.48
CA LEU A 167 -15.55 39.06 -13.88
C LEU A 167 -14.09 38.92 -14.35
N LEU A 168 -13.82 39.19 -15.63
CA LEU A 168 -12.45 39.13 -16.13
C LEU A 168 -11.56 40.16 -15.43
N ILE A 169 -11.96 41.45 -15.42
CA ILE A 169 -11.10 42.50 -14.81
C ILE A 169 -10.93 42.28 -13.32
N ALA A 170 -11.98 41.82 -12.62
CA ALA A 170 -11.85 41.46 -11.19
C ALA A 170 -10.81 40.35 -10.96
N SER A 171 -10.79 39.34 -11.82
CA SER A 171 -9.81 38.25 -11.75
C SER A 171 -8.38 38.73 -12.09
N LEU A 172 -8.23 39.63 -13.06
CA LEU A 172 -6.95 40.20 -13.44
C LEU A 172 -6.38 41.13 -12.34
N TYR A 173 -7.23 41.95 -11.71
CA TYR A 173 -6.83 42.76 -10.55
C TYR A 173 -6.40 41.90 -9.37
N ALA A 174 -7.13 40.79 -9.12
CA ALA A 174 -6.70 39.83 -8.07
C ALA A 174 -5.34 39.21 -8.39
N ALA A 175 -5.05 38.85 -9.66
CA ALA A 175 -3.77 38.30 -10.08
C ALA A 175 -2.63 39.34 -10.05
N GLY A 176 -2.95 40.60 -10.32
CA GLY A 176 -2.02 41.73 -10.28
C GLY A 176 -1.85 42.40 -8.92
N GLN A 177 -2.35 41.77 -7.84
CA GLN A 177 -2.35 42.33 -6.49
C GLN A 177 -3.09 43.66 -6.32
N ARG A 178 -4.02 43.99 -7.23
CA ARG A 178 -4.90 45.16 -7.23
C ARG A 178 -6.34 44.82 -6.82
N GLY A 179 -6.51 43.83 -5.95
CA GLY A 179 -7.84 43.29 -5.55
C GLY A 179 -8.80 44.34 -4.99
N GLU A 180 -8.30 45.40 -4.33
CA GLU A 180 -9.07 46.53 -3.82
C GLU A 180 -9.89 47.19 -4.92
N GLU A 181 -9.36 47.28 -6.13
CA GLU A 181 -9.99 47.92 -7.28
C GLU A 181 -11.13 47.09 -7.91
N ALA A 182 -11.15 45.78 -7.62
CA ALA A 182 -12.20 44.88 -8.09
C ALA A 182 -13.54 45.06 -7.36
N VAL A 183 -13.51 45.39 -6.07
CA VAL A 183 -14.72 45.49 -5.22
C VAL A 183 -15.71 46.54 -5.71
N PRO A 184 -15.29 47.80 -6.00
CA PRO A 184 -16.23 48.83 -6.50
C PRO A 184 -16.84 48.45 -7.87
N LEU A 185 -16.04 47.82 -8.76
CA LEU A 185 -16.56 47.37 -10.07
C LEU A 185 -17.62 46.27 -9.94
N LEU A 186 -17.37 45.29 -9.08
CA LEU A 186 -18.33 44.21 -8.80
C LEU A 186 -19.62 44.76 -8.18
N ARG A 187 -19.51 45.74 -7.26
CA ARG A 187 -20.69 46.41 -6.66
C ARG A 187 -21.48 47.18 -7.68
N GLN A 188 -20.81 47.95 -8.53
CA GLN A 188 -21.50 48.71 -9.61
C GLN A 188 -22.26 47.80 -10.56
N ALA A 189 -21.65 46.66 -10.96
CA ALA A 189 -22.34 45.69 -11.81
C ALA A 189 -23.54 45.02 -11.08
N LEU A 190 -23.43 44.81 -9.77
CA LEU A 190 -24.52 44.28 -8.97
C LEU A 190 -25.66 45.29 -8.76
N GLU A 191 -25.43 46.61 -8.83
CA GLU A 191 -26.50 47.58 -8.83
C GLU A 191 -27.45 47.38 -10.04
N ALA A 192 -26.88 47.02 -11.20
CA ALA A 192 -27.65 46.73 -12.40
C ALA A 192 -28.29 45.30 -12.38
N THR A 193 -27.65 44.36 -11.73
CA THR A 193 -28.03 42.95 -11.63
C THR A 193 -27.89 42.37 -10.24
N PRO A 194 -28.71 42.77 -9.25
CA PRO A 194 -28.53 42.48 -7.83
C PRO A 194 -28.49 40.98 -7.47
N ASN A 195 -29.15 40.16 -8.29
CA ASN A 195 -29.27 38.71 -8.04
C ASN A 195 -28.32 37.86 -8.93
N ASN A 196 -27.31 38.48 -9.53
CA ASN A 196 -26.35 37.75 -10.36
C ASN A 196 -25.39 36.96 -9.47
N LEU A 197 -25.59 35.64 -9.43
CA LEU A 197 -24.82 34.74 -8.58
C LEU A 197 -23.30 34.73 -8.90
N GLU A 198 -22.95 34.89 -10.20
CA GLU A 198 -21.54 34.90 -10.60
C GLU A 198 -20.80 36.15 -10.08
N LEU A 199 -21.45 37.31 -10.12
CA LEU A 199 -20.90 38.54 -9.56
C LEU A 199 -20.86 38.52 -8.03
N LEU A 200 -21.91 38.02 -7.36
CA LEU A 200 -21.94 37.83 -5.90
C LEU A 200 -20.84 36.88 -5.45
N ASP A 201 -20.62 35.80 -6.18
CA ASP A 201 -19.56 34.81 -5.86
C ASP A 201 -18.16 35.43 -6.01
N ALA A 202 -17.95 36.18 -7.10
CA ALA A 202 -16.70 36.92 -7.31
C ALA A 202 -16.47 37.98 -6.22
N LEU A 203 -17.50 38.71 -5.82
CA LEU A 203 -17.46 39.71 -4.75
C LEU A 203 -17.10 39.04 -3.40
N ALA A 204 -17.81 37.99 -3.01
CA ALA A 204 -17.54 37.27 -1.78
C ALA A 204 -16.11 36.74 -1.75
N THR A 205 -15.64 36.14 -2.86
CA THR A 205 -14.27 35.60 -2.97
C THR A 205 -13.21 36.71 -2.86
N THR A 206 -13.45 37.85 -3.50
CA THR A 206 -12.53 39.01 -3.45
C THR A 206 -12.47 39.59 -2.04
N LEU A 207 -13.60 39.79 -1.38
CA LEU A 207 -13.71 40.29 0.01
C LEU A 207 -12.99 39.36 1.00
N ILE A 208 -13.15 38.04 0.85
CA ILE A 208 -12.42 37.05 1.70
C ILE A 208 -10.90 37.21 1.53
N LYS A 209 -10.43 37.32 0.29
CA LYS A 209 -8.98 37.49 0.03
C LYS A 209 -8.41 38.78 0.60
N GLN A 210 -9.21 39.83 0.67
CA GLN A 210 -8.83 41.13 1.22
C GLN A 210 -9.00 41.25 2.74
N GLY A 211 -9.60 40.26 3.38
CA GLY A 211 -9.87 40.27 4.82
C GLY A 211 -11.13 41.01 5.24
N HIS A 212 -11.98 41.46 4.30
CA HIS A 212 -13.27 42.09 4.57
C HIS A 212 -14.34 41.06 4.94
N MET A 213 -14.13 40.37 6.06
CA MET A 213 -14.87 39.14 6.41
C MET A 213 -16.37 39.38 6.67
N ASP A 214 -16.76 40.52 7.28
CA ASP A 214 -18.16 40.81 7.59
C ASP A 214 -18.97 41.05 6.30
N GLU A 215 -18.40 41.79 5.36
CA GLU A 215 -19.03 42.05 4.05
C GLU A 215 -19.09 40.77 3.22
N ALA A 216 -18.05 39.94 3.27
CA ALA A 216 -18.07 38.63 2.62
C ALA A 216 -19.18 37.74 3.18
N GLY A 217 -19.38 37.75 4.51
CA GLY A 217 -20.47 37.04 5.19
C GLY A 217 -21.84 37.49 4.72
N SER A 218 -22.05 38.81 4.63
CA SER A 218 -23.31 39.40 4.13
C SER A 218 -23.57 38.99 2.66
N THR A 219 -22.53 39.00 1.82
CA THR A 219 -22.64 38.59 0.41
C THR A 219 -22.94 37.07 0.30
N LEU A 220 -22.30 36.21 1.12
CA LEU A 220 -22.63 34.79 1.16
C LEU A 220 -24.05 34.53 1.64
N GLN A 221 -24.58 35.34 2.58
CA GLN A 221 -25.98 35.25 2.96
C GLN A 221 -26.94 35.58 1.81
N GLN A 222 -26.59 36.56 0.97
CA GLN A 222 -27.39 36.85 -0.26
C GLN A 222 -27.38 35.66 -1.21
N ILE A 223 -26.23 35.05 -1.44
CA ILE A 223 -26.11 33.82 -2.27
C ILE A 223 -26.99 32.71 -1.69
N ILE A 224 -26.94 32.48 -0.38
CA ILE A 224 -27.75 31.48 0.33
C ILE A 224 -29.25 31.78 0.21
N ALA A 225 -29.64 33.06 0.22
CA ALA A 225 -31.05 33.45 0.03
C ALA A 225 -31.57 33.17 -1.39
N LEU A 226 -30.69 33.30 -2.39
CA LEU A 226 -31.03 33.01 -3.80
C LEU A 226 -31.06 31.49 -4.07
N GLU A 227 -30.16 30.72 -3.50
CA GLU A 227 -30.06 29.26 -3.65
C GLU A 227 -30.08 28.55 -2.30
N PRO A 228 -31.20 28.50 -1.57
CA PRO A 228 -31.28 28.06 -0.19
C PRO A 228 -31.02 26.58 0.04
N THR A 229 -31.10 25.75 -0.98
CA THR A 229 -30.90 24.29 -0.88
C THR A 229 -29.48 23.84 -1.27
N VAL A 230 -28.64 24.76 -1.77
CA VAL A 230 -27.29 24.45 -2.19
C VAL A 230 -26.36 24.38 -0.97
N TRP A 231 -25.97 23.17 -0.60
CA TRP A 231 -25.09 22.88 0.56
C TRP A 231 -23.79 23.67 0.54
N ASN A 232 -23.15 23.77 -0.63
CA ASN A 232 -21.83 24.38 -0.76
C ASN A 232 -21.80 25.86 -0.34
N HIS A 233 -22.87 26.61 -0.54
CA HIS A 233 -22.92 28.00 -0.12
C HIS A 233 -22.86 28.14 1.42
N ARG A 234 -23.55 27.25 2.14
CA ARG A 234 -23.50 27.21 3.59
C ARG A 234 -22.18 26.69 4.12
N LEU A 235 -21.61 25.73 3.43
CA LEU A 235 -20.26 25.23 3.78
C LEU A 235 -19.20 26.35 3.71
N ARG A 236 -19.24 27.17 2.64
CA ARG A 236 -18.37 28.35 2.50
C ARG A 236 -18.61 29.39 3.58
N HIS A 237 -19.86 29.66 3.92
CA HIS A 237 -20.22 30.59 4.98
C HIS A 237 -19.77 30.09 6.36
N ALA A 238 -19.95 28.79 6.64
CA ALA A 238 -19.44 28.18 7.85
C ALA A 238 -17.89 28.23 7.93
N ALA A 239 -17.21 28.00 6.80
CA ALA A 239 -15.75 28.12 6.73
C ALA A 239 -15.27 29.55 7.00
N LEU A 240 -16.01 30.57 6.54
CA LEU A 240 -15.71 31.97 6.86
C LEU A 240 -15.79 32.24 8.37
N TYR A 241 -16.87 31.81 9.03
CA TYR A 241 -16.99 31.91 10.48
C TYR A 241 -15.91 31.12 11.22
N ASP A 242 -15.54 29.93 10.72
CA ASP A 242 -14.47 29.11 11.29
C ASP A 242 -13.11 29.83 11.24
N GLN A 243 -12.82 30.52 10.13
CA GLN A 243 -11.61 31.34 9.98
C GLN A 243 -11.58 32.51 10.96
N GLN A 244 -12.75 33.11 11.25
CA GLN A 244 -12.89 34.17 12.26
C GLN A 244 -12.93 33.62 13.70
N GLN A 245 -12.76 32.32 13.91
CA GLN A 245 -12.89 31.64 15.21
C GLN A 245 -14.30 31.75 15.85
N GLN A 246 -15.31 32.06 15.04
CA GLN A 246 -16.72 32.15 15.47
C GLN A 246 -17.39 30.78 15.33
N TYR A 247 -16.88 29.81 16.07
CA TYR A 247 -17.23 28.37 15.89
C TYR A 247 -18.74 28.09 16.11
N ASP A 248 -19.38 28.83 17.02
CA ASP A 248 -20.82 28.68 17.30
C ASP A 248 -21.66 29.08 16.07
N LYS A 249 -21.30 30.15 15.37
CA LYS A 249 -21.99 30.60 14.17
C LYS A 249 -21.74 29.63 12.99
N ALA A 250 -20.52 29.15 12.83
CA ALA A 250 -20.21 28.16 11.84
C ALA A 250 -21.04 26.87 12.01
N GLU A 251 -21.12 26.38 13.25
CA GLU A 251 -21.91 25.21 13.61
C GLU A 251 -23.41 25.44 13.36
N ALA A 252 -23.94 26.63 13.72
CA ALA A 252 -25.33 26.99 13.48
C ALA A 252 -25.70 26.98 11.98
N VAL A 253 -24.82 27.50 11.11
CA VAL A 253 -25.01 27.49 9.66
C VAL A 253 -25.05 26.05 9.11
N LEU A 254 -24.18 25.17 9.61
CA LEU A 254 -24.16 23.76 9.21
C LEU A 254 -25.37 22.98 9.72
N LYS A 255 -25.82 23.25 10.96
CA LYS A 255 -27.06 22.67 11.51
C LYS A 255 -28.27 23.05 10.70
N GLU A 256 -28.39 24.33 10.30
CA GLU A 256 -29.47 24.79 9.44
C GLU A 256 -29.43 24.13 8.06
N ALA A 257 -28.26 23.93 7.48
CA ALA A 257 -28.08 23.19 6.23
C ALA A 257 -28.55 21.72 6.32
N VAL A 258 -28.23 21.05 7.43
CA VAL A 258 -28.70 19.69 7.74
C VAL A 258 -30.22 19.68 7.93
N ARG A 259 -30.80 20.69 8.59
CA ARG A 259 -32.26 20.78 8.79
C ARG A 259 -33.03 20.89 7.47
N LEU A 260 -32.46 21.58 6.48
CA LEU A 260 -33.09 21.77 5.17
C LEU A 260 -33.03 20.50 4.29
N ASP A 261 -32.09 19.63 4.54
CA ASP A 261 -31.91 18.36 3.82
C ASP A 261 -31.66 17.22 4.84
N ALA A 262 -32.69 16.99 5.67
CA ALA A 262 -32.58 16.14 6.85
C ALA A 262 -32.26 14.68 6.54
N GLU A 263 -32.63 14.20 5.35
CA GLU A 263 -32.38 12.83 4.88
C GLU A 263 -30.95 12.64 4.34
N ASN A 264 -30.18 13.71 4.16
CA ASN A 264 -28.84 13.63 3.58
C ASN A 264 -27.79 13.24 4.61
N GLU A 265 -27.42 11.98 4.57
CA GLU A 265 -26.41 11.41 5.47
C GLU A 265 -25.02 12.09 5.32
N THR A 266 -24.67 12.55 4.11
CA THR A 266 -23.37 13.20 3.86
C THR A 266 -23.29 14.56 4.57
N HIS A 267 -24.38 15.37 4.51
CA HIS A 267 -24.44 16.66 5.19
C HIS A 267 -24.38 16.49 6.72
N ARG A 268 -25.03 15.47 7.25
CA ARG A 268 -24.99 15.15 8.69
C ARG A 268 -23.60 14.71 9.13
N LEU A 269 -22.95 13.85 8.37
CA LEU A 269 -21.59 13.40 8.71
C LEU A 269 -20.57 14.54 8.59
N ALA A 270 -20.74 15.47 7.64
CA ALA A 270 -19.91 16.68 7.56
C ALA A 270 -20.06 17.58 8.80
N LEU A 271 -21.29 17.74 9.32
CA LEU A 271 -21.51 18.43 10.58
C LEU A 271 -20.82 17.71 11.76
N VAL A 272 -20.92 16.38 11.84
CA VAL A 272 -20.24 15.59 12.88
C VAL A 272 -18.73 15.77 12.80
N GLU A 273 -18.16 15.73 11.62
CA GLU A 273 -16.71 15.96 11.40
C GLU A 273 -16.30 17.36 11.87
N TYR A 274 -17.08 18.39 11.54
CA TYR A 274 -16.85 19.74 12.02
C TYR A 274 -16.87 19.81 13.55
N VAL A 275 -17.88 19.20 14.19
CA VAL A 275 -18.01 19.14 15.65
C VAL A 275 -16.83 18.38 16.26
N ALA A 276 -16.41 17.26 15.69
CA ALA A 276 -15.24 16.51 16.15
C ALA A 276 -13.98 17.38 16.17
N LYS A 277 -13.76 18.13 15.09
CA LYS A 277 -12.59 19.00 14.92
C LYS A 277 -12.57 20.19 15.92
N ARG A 278 -13.74 20.78 16.22
CA ARG A 278 -13.84 22.03 16.97
C ARG A 278 -14.32 21.89 18.42
N ARG A 279 -15.07 20.85 18.73
CA ARG A 279 -15.65 20.59 20.07
C ARG A 279 -15.12 19.31 20.73
N GLY A 280 -14.36 18.53 19.98
CA GLY A 280 -13.82 17.26 20.44
C GLY A 280 -14.75 16.05 20.28
N LEU A 281 -14.20 14.87 20.59
CA LEU A 281 -14.85 13.59 20.30
C LEU A 281 -16.13 13.34 21.11
N GLU A 282 -16.24 13.87 22.32
CA GLU A 282 -17.45 13.69 23.16
C GLU A 282 -18.68 14.36 22.52
N GLN A 283 -18.52 15.59 22.02
CA GLN A 283 -19.61 16.31 21.36
C GLN A 283 -19.91 15.70 19.96
N ALA A 284 -18.89 15.23 19.27
CA ALA A 284 -19.06 14.50 18.02
C ALA A 284 -19.85 13.20 18.22
N GLU A 285 -19.61 12.47 19.30
CA GLU A 285 -20.38 11.28 19.66
C GLU A 285 -21.87 11.60 19.85
N LYS A 286 -22.19 12.68 20.61
CA LYS A 286 -23.57 13.12 20.79
C LYS A 286 -24.24 13.44 19.46
N ALA A 287 -23.59 14.24 18.61
CA ALA A 287 -24.10 14.59 17.29
C ALA A 287 -24.27 13.35 16.38
N LEU A 288 -23.37 12.39 16.47
CA LEU A 288 -23.42 11.17 15.68
C LEU A 288 -24.53 10.21 16.15
N LEU A 289 -24.77 10.13 17.45
CA LEU A 289 -25.88 9.35 18.01
C LEU A 289 -27.24 9.99 17.69
N GLU A 290 -27.33 11.32 17.63
CA GLU A 290 -28.52 12.04 17.13
C GLU A 290 -28.72 11.73 15.63
N ALA A 291 -27.65 11.81 14.81
CA ALA A 291 -27.72 11.45 13.40
C ALA A 291 -28.20 10.01 13.19
N ARG A 292 -27.75 9.07 14.03
CA ARG A 292 -28.23 7.67 14.01
C ARG A 292 -29.69 7.54 14.36
N LYS A 293 -30.19 8.33 15.31
CA LYS A 293 -31.60 8.33 15.70
C LYS A 293 -32.49 8.85 14.58
N ASP A 294 -32.05 9.91 13.88
CA ASP A 294 -32.79 10.53 12.79
C ASP A 294 -32.73 9.70 11.49
N LEU A 295 -31.59 9.02 11.25
CA LEU A 295 -31.34 8.18 10.08
C LEU A 295 -31.07 6.71 10.48
N PRO A 296 -32.05 6.01 11.07
CA PRO A 296 -31.83 4.69 11.66
C PRO A 296 -31.46 3.59 10.65
N ARG A 297 -31.68 3.85 9.36
CA ARG A 297 -31.34 2.94 8.26
C ARG A 297 -30.12 3.39 7.43
N SER A 298 -29.40 4.43 7.86
CA SER A 298 -28.19 4.83 7.18
C SER A 298 -26.98 3.99 7.62
N ALA A 299 -26.54 3.07 6.78
CA ALA A 299 -25.34 2.28 7.05
C ALA A 299 -24.11 3.17 7.27
N LYS A 300 -23.97 4.27 6.50
CA LYS A 300 -22.85 5.22 6.65
C LYS A 300 -22.78 5.83 8.04
N VAL A 301 -23.94 6.26 8.57
CA VAL A 301 -24.01 6.80 9.95
C VAL A 301 -23.64 5.73 10.97
N TRP A 302 -24.12 4.51 10.80
CA TRP A 302 -23.77 3.41 11.71
C TRP A 302 -22.29 3.06 11.65
N PHE A 303 -21.67 3.01 10.46
CA PHE A 303 -20.22 2.82 10.31
C PHE A 303 -19.43 3.95 10.96
N ALA A 304 -19.89 5.18 10.85
CA ALA A 304 -19.25 6.31 11.52
C ALA A 304 -19.30 6.16 13.06
N VAL A 305 -20.41 5.67 13.64
CA VAL A 305 -20.51 5.32 15.07
C VAL A 305 -19.51 4.23 15.44
N GLY A 306 -19.46 3.15 14.68
CA GLY A 306 -18.51 2.06 14.90
C GLY A 306 -17.05 2.52 14.84
N SER A 307 -16.70 3.31 13.83
CA SER A 307 -15.37 3.88 13.66
C SER A 307 -14.96 4.84 14.79
N LEU A 308 -15.90 5.64 15.29
CA LEU A 308 -15.66 6.48 16.48
C LEU A 308 -15.34 5.62 17.71
N TYR A 309 -16.08 4.54 17.93
CA TYR A 309 -15.79 3.63 19.03
C TYR A 309 -14.45 2.91 18.89
N GLU A 310 -14.07 2.52 17.68
CA GLU A 310 -12.72 1.97 17.42
C GLU A 310 -11.63 3.00 17.75
N SER A 311 -11.73 4.21 17.21
CA SER A 311 -10.72 5.27 17.42
C SER A 311 -10.57 5.69 18.87
N THR A 312 -11.62 5.51 19.68
CA THR A 312 -11.63 5.78 21.12
C THR A 312 -11.39 4.54 21.99
N GLN A 313 -10.93 3.43 21.38
CA GLN A 313 -10.62 2.15 22.02
C GLN A 313 -11.81 1.50 22.78
N ARG A 314 -13.04 1.89 22.47
CA ARG A 314 -14.26 1.29 23.00
C ARG A 314 -14.70 0.11 22.15
N VAL A 315 -13.83 -0.92 22.11
CA VAL A 315 -13.92 -2.07 21.21
C VAL A 315 -15.25 -2.81 21.32
N ASP A 316 -15.79 -2.99 22.53
CA ASP A 316 -17.06 -3.69 22.72
C ASP A 316 -18.22 -2.94 22.06
N LYS A 317 -18.29 -1.60 22.22
CA LYS A 317 -19.32 -0.78 21.55
C LYS A 317 -19.18 -0.77 20.03
N ALA A 318 -17.95 -0.76 19.52
CA ALA A 318 -17.68 -0.90 18.09
C ALA A 318 -18.21 -2.27 17.59
N ARG A 319 -17.90 -3.33 18.30
CA ARG A 319 -18.37 -4.70 17.99
C ARG A 319 -19.88 -4.81 17.98
N GLU A 320 -20.55 -4.31 19.00
CA GLU A 320 -22.03 -4.25 19.07
C GLU A 320 -22.62 -3.50 17.88
N THR A 321 -22.02 -2.36 17.52
CA THR A 321 -22.47 -1.55 16.39
C THR A 321 -22.32 -2.31 15.06
N TYR A 322 -21.17 -2.96 14.81
CA TYR A 322 -20.96 -3.72 13.59
C TYR A 322 -21.82 -4.98 13.52
N HIS A 323 -22.09 -5.63 14.66
CA HIS A 323 -23.07 -6.73 14.69
C HIS A 323 -24.48 -6.24 14.36
N ALA A 324 -24.88 -5.08 14.83
CA ALA A 324 -26.18 -4.50 14.49
C ALA A 324 -26.29 -4.20 12.96
N ILE A 325 -25.22 -3.67 12.34
CA ILE A 325 -25.16 -3.48 10.88
C ILE A 325 -25.24 -4.83 10.16
N GLN A 326 -24.44 -5.81 10.58
CA GLN A 326 -24.45 -7.15 9.99
C GLN A 326 -25.84 -7.79 10.04
N ASN A 327 -26.55 -7.66 11.14
CA ASN A 327 -27.89 -8.24 11.32
C ASN A 327 -28.93 -7.55 10.43
N GLU A 328 -28.87 -6.21 10.30
CA GLU A 328 -29.80 -5.44 9.49
C GLU A 328 -29.58 -5.65 7.99
N TYR A 329 -28.32 -5.65 7.55
CA TYR A 329 -27.98 -5.71 6.13
C TYR A 329 -27.61 -7.11 5.63
N GLN A 330 -27.31 -8.06 6.53
CA GLN A 330 -26.99 -9.46 6.22
C GLN A 330 -25.96 -9.62 5.08
N LYS A 331 -26.35 -10.20 3.94
CA LYS A 331 -25.51 -10.46 2.77
C LYS A 331 -25.41 -9.27 1.80
N LYS A 332 -26.05 -8.13 2.10
CA LYS A 332 -25.86 -6.90 1.31
C LYS A 332 -24.45 -6.36 1.51
N PRO A 333 -23.96 -5.47 0.61
CA PRO A 333 -22.62 -4.93 0.71
C PRO A 333 -22.26 -4.37 2.09
N GLU A 334 -23.18 -3.66 2.74
CA GLU A 334 -22.99 -3.06 4.06
C GLU A 334 -22.84 -4.13 5.17
N GLY A 335 -23.61 -5.21 5.09
CA GLY A 335 -23.51 -6.33 6.04
C GLY A 335 -22.19 -7.10 5.89
N LEU A 336 -21.72 -7.27 4.65
CA LEU A 336 -20.42 -7.88 4.36
C LEU A 336 -19.27 -6.98 4.82
N GLU A 337 -19.37 -5.65 4.63
CA GLU A 337 -18.38 -4.67 5.13
C GLU A 337 -18.32 -4.72 6.66
N ALA A 338 -19.46 -4.75 7.35
CA ALA A 338 -19.50 -4.90 8.81
C ALA A 338 -18.84 -6.20 9.28
N GLN A 339 -18.99 -7.29 8.53
CA GLN A 339 -18.34 -8.56 8.82
C GLN A 339 -16.82 -8.47 8.68
N VAL A 340 -16.30 -7.71 7.70
CA VAL A 340 -14.85 -7.41 7.57
C VAL A 340 -14.35 -6.58 8.76
N LYS A 341 -15.12 -5.55 9.20
CA LYS A 341 -14.78 -4.78 10.42
C LYS A 341 -14.71 -5.68 11.66
N LEU A 342 -15.68 -6.55 11.85
CA LEU A 342 -15.66 -7.55 12.92
C LEU A 342 -14.46 -8.48 12.85
N ALA A 343 -14.07 -8.93 11.65
CA ALA A 343 -12.87 -9.73 11.44
C ALA A 343 -11.60 -8.96 11.84
N GLY A 344 -11.54 -7.65 11.54
CA GLY A 344 -10.44 -6.78 11.98
C GLY A 344 -10.34 -6.71 13.51
N LEU A 345 -11.48 -6.52 14.20
CA LEU A 345 -11.53 -6.52 15.66
C LEU A 345 -11.14 -7.89 16.28
N ASP A 346 -11.55 -8.99 15.65
CA ASP A 346 -11.17 -10.34 16.08
C ASP A 346 -9.67 -10.57 15.92
N TRP A 347 -9.09 -10.11 14.80
CA TRP A 347 -7.66 -10.19 14.56
C TRP A 347 -6.84 -9.42 15.61
N VAL A 348 -7.21 -8.17 15.89
CA VAL A 348 -6.54 -7.35 16.92
C VAL A 348 -6.66 -7.96 18.31
N ALA A 349 -7.79 -8.62 18.60
CA ALA A 349 -8.01 -9.35 19.86
C ALA A 349 -7.28 -10.70 19.94
N GLY A 350 -6.46 -11.07 18.94
CA GLY A 350 -5.75 -12.36 18.90
C GLY A 350 -6.62 -13.56 18.52
N LYS A 351 -7.87 -13.35 18.12
CA LYS A 351 -8.82 -14.39 17.68
C LYS A 351 -8.67 -14.68 16.19
N ALA A 352 -7.49 -15.14 15.82
CA ALA A 352 -7.08 -15.28 14.43
C ALA A 352 -7.97 -16.19 13.59
N ASP A 353 -8.43 -17.30 14.14
CA ASP A 353 -9.30 -18.26 13.44
C ASP A 353 -10.70 -17.70 13.19
N ASP A 354 -11.23 -16.92 14.14
CA ASP A 354 -12.52 -16.22 13.97
C ASP A 354 -12.43 -15.16 12.87
N ALA A 355 -11.32 -14.40 12.84
CA ALA A 355 -11.06 -13.41 11.80
C ALA A 355 -11.00 -14.06 10.41
N GLU A 356 -10.21 -15.13 10.25
CA GLU A 356 -10.10 -15.85 8.97
C GLU A 356 -11.42 -16.44 8.52
N ARG A 357 -12.20 -17.06 9.42
CA ARG A 357 -13.53 -17.59 9.11
C ARG A 357 -14.45 -16.49 8.55
N ARG A 358 -14.54 -15.33 9.23
CA ARG A 358 -15.36 -14.21 8.76
C ARG A 358 -14.93 -13.70 7.39
N ILE A 359 -13.62 -13.57 7.15
CA ILE A 359 -13.09 -13.15 5.86
C ILE A 359 -13.46 -14.15 4.77
N GLN A 360 -13.35 -15.46 5.04
CA GLN A 360 -13.73 -16.50 4.08
C GLN A 360 -15.21 -16.46 3.74
N GLU A 361 -16.08 -16.24 4.73
CA GLU A 361 -17.52 -16.08 4.51
C GLU A 361 -17.81 -14.86 3.61
N VAL A 362 -17.18 -13.73 3.85
CA VAL A 362 -17.30 -12.54 2.99
C VAL A 362 -16.82 -12.82 1.57
N LEU A 363 -15.65 -13.44 1.40
CA LEU A 363 -15.09 -13.74 0.09
C LEU A 363 -15.86 -14.83 -0.67
N LYS A 364 -16.61 -15.67 0.02
CA LYS A 364 -17.55 -16.62 -0.61
C LYS A 364 -18.73 -15.89 -1.27
N GLU A 365 -19.28 -14.86 -0.62
CA GLU A 365 -20.39 -14.06 -1.13
C GLU A 365 -19.90 -13.00 -2.13
N ASN A 366 -18.76 -12.35 -1.85
CA ASN A 366 -18.12 -11.35 -2.71
C ASN A 366 -16.61 -11.64 -2.85
N PRO A 367 -16.19 -12.45 -3.83
CA PRO A 367 -14.77 -12.80 -4.07
C PRO A 367 -13.86 -11.62 -4.40
N ARG A 368 -14.42 -10.46 -4.72
CA ARG A 368 -13.70 -9.24 -5.09
C ARG A 368 -13.84 -8.13 -4.03
N SER A 369 -14.26 -8.47 -2.82
CA SER A 369 -14.30 -7.50 -1.71
C SER A 369 -12.88 -7.01 -1.42
N ALA A 370 -12.61 -5.75 -1.78
CA ALA A 370 -11.29 -5.15 -1.61
C ALA A 370 -10.88 -5.10 -0.14
N GLU A 371 -11.81 -4.76 0.76
CA GLU A 371 -11.55 -4.68 2.21
C GLU A 371 -11.22 -6.07 2.79
N ALA A 372 -11.94 -7.11 2.38
CA ALA A 372 -11.69 -8.48 2.83
C ALA A 372 -10.34 -9.01 2.32
N LEU A 373 -10.02 -8.77 1.04
CA LEU A 373 -8.73 -9.13 0.45
C LEU A 373 -7.58 -8.37 1.09
N LEU A 374 -7.72 -7.05 1.33
CA LEU A 374 -6.71 -6.24 2.03
C LEU A 374 -6.47 -6.77 3.45
N LEU A 375 -7.53 -7.08 4.20
CA LEU A 375 -7.39 -7.61 5.56
C LEU A 375 -6.74 -9.00 5.54
N ARG A 376 -7.15 -9.91 4.64
CA ARG A 376 -6.54 -11.24 4.49
C ARG A 376 -5.06 -11.14 4.14
N GLY A 377 -4.71 -10.27 3.19
CA GLY A 377 -3.33 -10.03 2.81
C GLY A 377 -2.48 -9.47 3.96
N LYS A 378 -3.02 -8.52 4.76
CA LYS A 378 -2.34 -8.00 5.96
C LYS A 378 -2.10 -9.08 7.01
N ILE A 379 -3.10 -9.92 7.28
CA ILE A 379 -2.96 -11.10 8.17
C ILE A 379 -1.92 -12.06 7.60
N GLY A 380 -1.95 -12.30 6.29
CA GLY A 380 -0.96 -13.12 5.59
C GLY A 380 0.46 -12.61 5.74
N LEU A 381 0.69 -11.28 5.63
CA LEU A 381 2.00 -10.67 5.89
C LEU A 381 2.48 -10.93 7.33
N GLN A 382 1.62 -10.77 8.34
CA GLN A 382 2.01 -11.01 9.73
C GLN A 382 2.31 -12.50 10.01
N ARG A 383 1.68 -13.41 9.27
CA ARG A 383 1.88 -14.86 9.37
C ARG A 383 2.96 -15.43 8.44
N GLY A 384 3.71 -14.57 7.73
CA GLY A 384 4.74 -15.02 6.79
C GLY A 384 4.22 -15.59 5.47
N LYS A 385 2.92 -15.48 5.17
CA LYS A 385 2.27 -15.98 3.94
C LYS A 385 2.39 -14.97 2.78
N GLY A 386 3.61 -14.61 2.42
CA GLY A 386 3.88 -13.55 1.43
C GLY A 386 3.27 -13.81 0.06
N LYS A 387 3.26 -15.06 -0.42
CA LYS A 387 2.68 -15.41 -1.74
C LYS A 387 1.16 -15.18 -1.79
N ASP A 388 0.44 -15.61 -0.75
CA ASP A 388 -1.01 -15.43 -0.66
C ASP A 388 -1.36 -13.95 -0.57
N ALA A 389 -0.61 -13.19 0.27
CA ALA A 389 -0.76 -11.75 0.39
C ALA A 389 -0.51 -11.01 -0.95
N THR A 390 0.50 -11.43 -1.72
CA THR A 390 0.77 -10.89 -3.07
C THR A 390 -0.43 -11.07 -3.99
N GLN A 391 -1.05 -12.25 -3.99
CA GLN A 391 -2.22 -12.53 -4.83
C GLN A 391 -3.41 -11.65 -4.44
N ASP A 392 -3.67 -11.48 -3.14
CA ASP A 392 -4.75 -10.64 -2.64
C ASP A 392 -4.56 -9.19 -3.02
N PHE A 393 -3.37 -8.62 -2.78
CA PHE A 393 -3.10 -7.22 -3.10
C PHE A 393 -3.12 -6.95 -4.61
N ARG A 394 -2.62 -7.85 -5.44
CA ARG A 394 -2.75 -7.75 -6.90
C ARG A 394 -4.21 -7.75 -7.35
N SER A 395 -5.06 -8.57 -6.73
CA SER A 395 -6.49 -8.59 -7.05
C SER A 395 -7.15 -7.25 -6.73
N VAL A 396 -6.86 -6.66 -5.58
CA VAL A 396 -7.36 -5.33 -5.20
C VAL A 396 -6.88 -4.25 -6.17
N LEU A 397 -5.58 -4.23 -6.48
CA LEU A 397 -4.97 -3.20 -7.33
C LEU A 397 -5.40 -3.29 -8.79
N LYS A 398 -5.88 -4.45 -9.26
CA LYS A 398 -6.51 -4.58 -10.57
C LYS A 398 -7.79 -3.75 -10.67
N ASP A 399 -8.57 -3.69 -9.59
CA ASP A 399 -9.84 -2.96 -9.53
C ASP A 399 -9.66 -1.52 -9.03
N GLN A 400 -8.62 -1.27 -8.23
CA GLN A 400 -8.30 0.03 -7.63
C GLN A 400 -6.84 0.43 -7.92
N PRO A 401 -6.48 0.76 -9.18
CA PRO A 401 -5.11 1.04 -9.58
C PRO A 401 -4.52 2.34 -8.99
N GLU A 402 -5.36 3.18 -8.39
CA GLU A 402 -4.95 4.44 -7.73
C GLU A 402 -4.73 4.29 -6.22
N LEU A 403 -4.82 3.06 -5.68
CA LEU A 403 -4.65 2.80 -4.24
C LEU A 403 -3.16 2.74 -3.86
N ALA A 404 -2.55 3.90 -3.55
CA ALA A 404 -1.13 4.00 -3.22
C ALA A 404 -0.73 3.08 -2.04
N ASP A 405 -1.54 3.05 -0.98
CA ASP A 405 -1.28 2.20 0.20
C ASP A 405 -1.33 0.70 -0.14
N GLY A 406 -2.12 0.32 -1.15
CA GLY A 406 -2.16 -1.05 -1.69
C GLY A 406 -0.83 -1.47 -2.33
N TYR A 407 -0.19 -0.55 -3.05
CA TYR A 407 1.15 -0.81 -3.62
C TYR A 407 2.23 -0.94 -2.54
N VAL A 408 2.11 -0.21 -1.43
CA VAL A 408 3.04 -0.40 -0.29
C VAL A 408 2.89 -1.81 0.29
N LEU A 409 1.65 -2.27 0.51
CA LEU A 409 1.38 -3.62 0.99
C LEU A 409 1.90 -4.69 0.02
N LEU A 410 1.71 -4.49 -1.29
CA LEU A 410 2.23 -5.38 -2.33
C LEU A 410 3.76 -5.41 -2.32
N GLY A 411 4.42 -4.26 -2.19
CA GLY A 411 5.89 -4.17 -2.06
C GLY A 411 6.40 -4.93 -0.85
N ARG A 412 5.72 -4.83 0.30
CA ARG A 412 6.04 -5.60 1.51
C ARG A 412 5.89 -7.12 1.30
N ALA A 413 4.84 -7.52 0.58
CA ALA A 413 4.64 -8.93 0.23
C ALA A 413 5.77 -9.46 -0.66
N TYR A 414 6.21 -8.67 -1.64
CA TYR A 414 7.36 -9.01 -2.47
C TYR A 414 8.68 -9.08 -1.69
N LEU A 415 8.91 -8.18 -0.74
CA LEU A 415 10.08 -8.28 0.15
C LEU A 415 10.08 -9.60 0.93
N MET A 416 8.91 -9.97 1.45
CA MET A 416 8.76 -11.24 2.19
C MET A 416 9.04 -12.47 1.31
N THR A 417 8.71 -12.41 0.01
CA THR A 417 8.99 -13.50 -0.95
C THR A 417 10.37 -13.38 -1.58
N GLY A 418 11.17 -12.33 -1.24
CA GLY A 418 12.52 -12.07 -1.75
C GLY A 418 12.55 -11.53 -3.18
N GLU A 419 11.43 -10.99 -3.67
CA GLU A 419 11.29 -10.41 -5.01
C GLU A 419 11.58 -8.89 -4.94
N THR A 420 12.84 -8.56 -4.61
CA THR A 420 13.28 -7.19 -4.27
C THR A 420 13.02 -6.18 -5.39
N MET A 421 13.19 -6.57 -6.66
CA MET A 421 12.93 -5.67 -7.79
C MET A 421 11.45 -5.30 -7.90
N LEU A 422 10.54 -6.29 -7.79
CA LEU A 422 9.09 -6.05 -7.80
C LEU A 422 8.63 -5.24 -6.58
N ALA A 423 9.29 -5.42 -5.44
CA ALA A 423 9.05 -4.61 -4.26
C ALA A 423 9.37 -3.13 -4.53
N ARG A 424 10.55 -2.85 -5.11
CA ARG A 424 10.97 -1.50 -5.51
C ARG A 424 9.97 -0.85 -6.47
N GLU A 425 9.63 -1.54 -7.56
CA GLU A 425 8.64 -1.07 -8.54
C GLU A 425 7.29 -0.72 -7.89
N SER A 426 6.86 -1.55 -6.94
CA SER A 426 5.61 -1.31 -6.19
C SER A 426 5.70 -0.05 -5.32
N PHE A 427 6.81 0.16 -4.60
CA PHE A 427 6.99 1.38 -3.79
C PHE A 427 7.13 2.63 -4.67
N ASP A 428 7.83 2.56 -5.80
CA ASP A 428 7.94 3.67 -6.76
C ASP A 428 6.56 4.02 -7.35
N LYS A 429 5.73 3.00 -7.65
CA LYS A 429 4.35 3.23 -8.09
C LYS A 429 3.52 3.90 -6.99
N ALA A 430 3.66 3.48 -5.72
CA ALA A 430 3.01 4.13 -4.60
C ALA A 430 3.39 5.63 -4.51
N LEU A 431 4.66 5.97 -4.69
CA LEU A 431 5.15 7.35 -4.68
C LEU A 431 4.71 8.15 -5.91
N SER A 432 4.56 7.53 -7.08
CA SER A 432 3.98 8.19 -8.26
C SER A 432 2.55 8.67 -8.03
N LEU A 433 1.80 7.96 -7.17
CA LEU A 433 0.43 8.31 -6.78
C LEU A 433 0.39 9.27 -5.58
N LYS A 434 1.27 9.05 -4.60
CA LYS A 434 1.40 9.87 -3.38
C LYS A 434 2.88 10.14 -3.08
N PRO A 435 3.49 11.22 -3.60
CA PRO A 435 4.94 11.49 -3.50
C PRO A 435 5.48 11.55 -2.07
N MET A 436 4.66 11.94 -1.10
CA MET A 436 5.04 12.11 0.31
C MET A 436 4.60 10.93 1.20
N LEU A 437 4.38 9.75 0.62
CA LEU A 437 3.99 8.55 1.38
C LEU A 437 5.21 8.02 2.16
N THR A 438 5.22 8.32 3.46
CA THR A 438 6.35 8.05 4.37
C THR A 438 6.77 6.58 4.35
N GLU A 439 5.81 5.65 4.41
CA GLU A 439 6.14 4.21 4.46
C GLU A 439 6.87 3.75 3.19
N ALA A 440 6.45 4.20 2.00
CA ALA A 440 7.12 3.88 0.74
C ALA A 440 8.55 4.45 0.68
N GLN A 441 8.75 5.71 1.12
CA GLN A 441 10.08 6.33 1.17
C GLN A 441 11.02 5.58 2.12
N VAL A 442 10.52 5.20 3.31
CA VAL A 442 11.29 4.41 4.31
C VAL A 442 11.67 3.03 3.75
N MET A 443 10.73 2.35 3.09
CA MET A 443 11.01 1.03 2.49
C MET A 443 12.06 1.12 1.38
N LEU A 444 11.98 2.14 0.50
CA LEU A 444 12.98 2.38 -0.54
C LEU A 444 14.33 2.78 0.06
N ALA A 445 14.37 3.62 1.10
CA ALA A 445 15.61 3.95 1.80
C ALA A 445 16.28 2.69 2.39
N GLY A 446 15.50 1.78 2.97
CA GLY A 446 16.00 0.48 3.43
C GLY A 446 16.58 -0.39 2.29
N LEU A 447 15.90 -0.43 1.15
CA LEU A 447 16.38 -1.13 -0.05
C LEU A 447 17.67 -0.52 -0.59
N ASP A 448 17.73 0.82 -0.70
CA ASP A 448 18.93 1.53 -1.17
C ASP A 448 20.10 1.27 -0.24
N ALA A 449 19.90 1.33 1.07
CA ALA A 449 20.91 1.00 2.08
C ALA A 449 21.42 -0.44 1.95
N SER A 450 20.53 -1.41 1.69
CA SER A 450 20.87 -2.83 1.60
C SER A 450 21.82 -3.17 0.43
N VAL A 451 21.77 -2.35 -0.64
CA VAL A 451 22.66 -2.49 -1.82
C VAL A 451 23.85 -1.52 -1.81
N GLY A 452 24.03 -0.78 -0.69
CA GLY A 452 25.13 0.16 -0.51
C GLY A 452 24.90 1.57 -1.06
N HIS A 453 23.71 1.89 -1.53
CA HIS A 453 23.32 3.23 -2.00
C HIS A 453 22.93 4.12 -0.82
N VAL A 454 23.89 4.37 0.08
CA VAL A 454 23.63 5.04 1.37
C VAL A 454 23.21 6.50 1.17
N LYS A 455 23.79 7.17 0.17
CA LYS A 455 23.47 8.56 -0.12
C LYS A 455 22.02 8.72 -0.57
N GLU A 456 21.55 7.89 -1.48
CA GLU A 456 20.19 7.88 -1.98
C GLU A 456 19.21 7.55 -0.83
N ALA A 457 19.56 6.61 0.05
CA ALA A 457 18.76 6.31 1.23
C ALA A 457 18.59 7.52 2.15
N ARG A 458 19.68 8.29 2.39
CA ARG A 458 19.63 9.52 3.19
C ARG A 458 18.78 10.60 2.53
N GLU A 459 18.95 10.84 1.22
CA GLU A 459 18.17 11.82 0.46
C GLU A 459 16.65 11.56 0.54
N ARG A 460 16.24 10.29 0.69
CA ARG A 460 14.82 9.93 0.92
C ARG A 460 14.33 10.25 2.33
N LEU A 461 15.21 10.10 3.33
CA LEU A 461 14.83 10.31 4.73
C LEU A 461 14.85 11.79 5.15
N ASP A 462 15.71 12.61 4.57
CA ASP A 462 15.87 14.02 4.92
C ASP A 462 14.55 14.81 4.92
N PRO A 463 13.72 14.82 3.84
CA PRO A 463 12.45 15.54 3.83
C PRO A 463 11.45 15.01 4.85
N LEU A 464 11.51 13.73 5.18
CA LEU A 464 10.64 13.11 6.19
C LEU A 464 11.02 13.58 7.60
N ILE A 465 12.32 13.68 7.90
CA ILE A 465 12.84 14.17 9.18
C ILE A 465 12.58 15.68 9.32
N VAL A 466 12.67 16.46 8.23
CA VAL A 466 12.30 17.90 8.27
C VAL A 466 10.83 18.07 8.63
N ARG A 467 9.95 17.20 8.13
CA ARG A 467 8.51 17.25 8.42
C ARG A 467 8.17 16.76 9.83
N ASP A 468 8.87 15.74 10.31
CA ASP A 468 8.69 15.14 11.63
C ASP A 468 10.05 14.97 12.35
N PRO A 469 10.59 16.07 12.92
CA PRO A 469 11.94 16.07 13.52
C PRO A 469 12.08 15.21 14.77
N GLY A 470 10.96 14.84 15.40
CA GLY A 470 10.90 14.01 16.59
C GLY A 470 10.72 12.51 16.30
N ASN A 471 10.70 12.10 15.06
CA ASN A 471 10.44 10.69 14.71
C ASN A 471 11.66 9.81 15.01
N VAL A 472 11.58 9.09 16.12
CA VAL A 472 12.67 8.23 16.60
C VAL A 472 13.07 7.16 15.58
N ALA A 473 12.11 6.59 14.84
CA ALA A 473 12.40 5.55 13.86
C ALA A 473 13.20 6.10 12.65
N LEU A 474 12.78 7.26 12.12
CA LEU A 474 13.50 7.93 11.01
C LEU A 474 14.90 8.38 11.44
N LEU A 475 15.03 8.96 12.65
CA LEU A 475 16.31 9.35 13.21
C LEU A 475 17.22 8.13 13.44
N GLY A 476 16.67 6.98 13.88
CA GLY A 476 17.41 5.74 14.05
C GLY A 476 17.98 5.22 12.73
N MET A 477 17.19 5.21 11.67
CA MET A 477 17.66 4.84 10.33
C MET A 477 18.73 5.80 9.82
N MET A 478 18.52 7.12 9.95
CA MET A 478 19.51 8.14 9.57
C MET A 478 20.84 7.96 10.32
N PHE A 479 20.78 7.68 11.62
CA PHE A 479 21.95 7.41 12.44
C PHE A 479 22.74 6.19 11.91
N GLN A 480 22.05 5.09 11.58
CA GLN A 480 22.69 3.91 11.02
C GLN A 480 23.38 4.20 9.69
N LEU A 481 22.72 4.91 8.77
CA LEU A 481 23.29 5.29 7.47
C LEU A 481 24.54 6.17 7.64
N GLN A 482 24.48 7.20 8.48
CA GLN A 482 25.61 8.10 8.77
C GLN A 482 26.78 7.34 9.41
N THR A 483 26.50 6.37 10.29
CA THR A 483 27.53 5.52 10.90
C THR A 483 28.15 4.58 9.87
N GLN A 484 27.39 4.06 8.93
CA GLN A 484 27.89 3.22 7.83
C GLN A 484 28.82 4.04 6.89
N GLU A 485 28.50 5.29 6.61
CA GLU A 485 29.35 6.22 5.84
C GLU A 485 30.56 6.74 6.61
N LYS A 486 30.64 6.43 7.92
CA LYS A 486 31.63 6.96 8.86
C LYS A 486 31.57 8.49 9.02
N ASP A 487 30.37 9.05 8.79
CA ASP A 487 30.12 10.48 9.06
C ASP A 487 29.85 10.69 10.55
N TRP A 488 30.93 10.62 11.35
CA TRP A 488 30.87 10.65 12.82
C TRP A 488 30.27 11.93 13.36
N GLY A 489 30.49 13.05 12.67
CA GLY A 489 29.97 14.34 13.08
C GLY A 489 28.45 14.40 13.02
N GLN A 490 27.86 13.98 11.91
CA GLN A 490 26.41 13.95 11.75
C GLN A 490 25.78 12.82 12.59
N SER A 491 26.43 11.65 12.69
CA SER A 491 25.99 10.56 13.57
C SER A 491 25.83 11.04 15.01
N GLN A 492 26.82 11.79 15.54
CA GLN A 492 26.75 12.34 16.90
C GLN A 492 25.61 13.36 17.07
N GLN A 493 25.37 14.21 16.07
CA GLN A 493 24.23 15.16 16.08
C GLN A 493 22.90 14.42 16.07
N THR A 494 22.78 13.39 15.23
CA THR A 494 21.55 12.56 15.12
C THR A 494 21.30 11.77 16.41
N LEU A 495 22.35 11.26 17.07
CA LEU A 495 22.26 10.62 18.37
C LEU A 495 21.73 11.59 19.46
N THR A 496 22.17 12.84 19.42
CA THR A 496 21.64 13.88 20.30
C THR A 496 20.15 14.15 20.04
N LYS A 497 19.76 14.23 18.75
CA LYS A 497 18.34 14.37 18.36
C LYS A 497 17.50 13.16 18.82
N LEU A 498 18.01 11.94 18.70
CA LEU A 498 17.34 10.72 19.19
C LEU A 498 17.03 10.83 20.67
N ARG A 499 17.99 11.27 21.48
CA ARG A 499 17.81 11.44 22.92
C ARG A 499 16.75 12.53 23.26
N THR A 500 16.79 13.65 22.56
CA THR A 500 15.82 14.75 22.75
C THR A 500 14.43 14.40 22.23
N ALA A 501 14.31 13.54 21.23
CA ALA A 501 13.04 13.07 20.69
C ALA A 501 12.34 12.00 21.56
N GLY A 502 12.96 11.63 22.70
CA GLY A 502 12.41 10.66 23.63
C GLY A 502 12.68 9.20 23.24
N ALA A 503 13.74 8.96 22.45
CA ALA A 503 14.23 7.58 22.26
C ALA A 503 14.54 6.95 23.62
N GLU A 504 14.24 5.66 23.76
CA GLU A 504 14.59 4.90 24.96
C GLU A 504 16.10 5.04 25.25
N GLN A 505 16.45 5.44 26.47
CA GLN A 505 17.82 5.75 26.84
C GLN A 505 18.77 4.56 26.58
N ALA A 506 18.32 3.33 26.88
CA ALA A 506 19.10 2.12 26.61
C ALA A 506 19.38 1.91 25.13
N ALA A 507 18.38 2.19 24.25
CA ALA A 507 18.55 2.10 22.80
C ALA A 507 19.55 3.15 22.27
N ALA A 508 19.47 4.37 22.78
CA ALA A 508 20.42 5.43 22.43
C ALA A 508 21.84 5.14 22.92
N ASP A 509 22.02 4.56 24.12
CA ASP A 509 23.31 4.15 24.64
C ASP A 509 23.87 2.95 23.86
N LEU A 510 23.04 2.01 23.43
CA LEU A 510 23.45 0.89 22.57
C LEU A 510 23.94 1.42 21.21
N ALA A 511 23.21 2.39 20.61
CA ALA A 511 23.59 3.04 19.36
C ALA A 511 24.94 3.80 19.50
N GLU A 512 25.15 4.53 20.61
CA GLU A 512 26.44 5.16 20.93
C GLU A 512 27.56 4.13 21.00
N GLY A 513 27.31 2.99 21.65
CA GLY A 513 28.27 1.89 21.75
C GLY A 513 28.66 1.34 20.37
N HIS A 514 27.68 1.11 19.49
CA HIS A 514 27.96 0.66 18.11
C HIS A 514 28.77 1.68 17.32
N MET A 515 28.46 2.96 17.43
CA MET A 515 29.20 4.02 16.78
C MET A 515 30.67 4.08 17.31
N ALA A 516 30.86 4.00 18.63
CA ALA A 516 32.17 3.96 19.25
C ALA A 516 32.98 2.72 18.80
N LEU A 517 32.33 1.55 18.72
CA LEU A 517 32.92 0.30 18.22
C LEU A 517 33.40 0.44 16.77
N ALA A 518 32.58 1.08 15.91
CA ALA A 518 32.96 1.33 14.51
C ALA A 518 34.17 2.29 14.38
N GLN A 519 34.33 3.20 15.35
CA GLN A 519 35.49 4.09 15.48
C GLN A 519 36.70 3.44 16.17
N GLN A 520 36.59 2.16 16.56
CA GLN A 520 37.62 1.43 17.34
C GLN A 520 37.91 2.07 18.73
N GLN A 521 36.95 2.81 19.27
CA GLN A 521 37.02 3.43 20.60
C GLN A 521 36.44 2.43 21.63
N TRP A 522 37.22 1.37 21.90
CA TRP A 522 36.80 0.20 22.66
C TRP A 522 36.23 0.55 24.06
N GLU A 523 36.92 1.44 24.79
CA GLU A 523 36.54 1.84 26.15
C GLU A 523 35.24 2.63 26.16
N LYS A 524 35.04 3.51 25.16
CA LYS A 524 33.77 4.22 25.03
C LYS A 524 32.62 3.30 24.64
N ALA A 525 32.88 2.33 23.76
CA ALA A 525 31.88 1.32 23.38
C ALA A 525 31.48 0.50 24.63
N GLU A 526 32.45 0.06 25.44
CA GLU A 526 32.18 -0.69 26.65
C GLU A 526 31.34 0.10 27.65
N VAL A 527 31.69 1.34 27.91
CA VAL A 527 30.92 2.22 28.81
C VAL A 527 29.49 2.42 28.34
N ALA A 528 29.29 2.66 27.05
CA ALA A 528 27.97 2.86 26.49
C ALA A 528 27.11 1.58 26.55
N TYR A 529 27.68 0.42 26.21
CA TYR A 529 26.99 -0.87 26.31
C TYR A 529 26.69 -1.23 27.79
N ALA A 530 27.57 -0.91 28.71
CA ALA A 530 27.34 -1.15 30.14
C ALA A 530 26.19 -0.28 30.66
N ARG A 531 26.08 1.00 30.25
CA ARG A 531 24.93 1.84 30.59
C ARG A 531 23.62 1.26 30.03
N ALA A 532 23.64 0.80 28.77
CA ALA A 532 22.47 0.18 28.15
C ALA A 532 22.04 -1.08 28.89
N ALA A 533 23.01 -1.96 29.28
CA ALA A 533 22.75 -3.17 30.05
C ALA A 533 22.22 -2.88 31.46
N ALA A 534 22.73 -1.85 32.14
CA ALA A 534 22.23 -1.46 33.44
C ALA A 534 20.78 -0.95 33.44
N GLN A 535 20.35 -0.32 32.36
CA GLN A 535 18.95 0.17 32.19
C GLN A 535 18.00 -0.97 31.81
N ARG A 536 18.47 -1.97 31.10
CA ARG A 536 17.70 -3.15 30.65
C ARG A 536 18.42 -4.44 31.02
N PRO A 537 18.49 -4.79 32.31
CA PRO A 537 19.31 -5.91 32.79
C PRO A 537 18.96 -7.24 32.14
N MET A 538 17.69 -7.47 31.80
CA MET A 538 17.21 -8.73 31.21
C MET A 538 17.23 -8.74 29.65
N ALA A 539 17.65 -7.63 29.01
CA ALA A 539 17.69 -7.56 27.55
C ALA A 539 18.96 -8.26 27.00
N PRO A 540 18.82 -9.07 25.93
CA PRO A 540 19.98 -9.77 25.38
C PRO A 540 20.96 -8.86 24.64
N GLU A 541 20.46 -7.80 23.94
CA GLU A 541 21.25 -7.03 22.98
C GLU A 541 22.44 -6.29 23.63
N PRO A 542 22.27 -5.53 24.75
CA PRO A 542 23.40 -4.85 25.37
C PRO A 542 24.41 -5.83 25.98
N LEU A 543 23.92 -6.92 26.56
CA LEU A 543 24.77 -7.94 27.14
C LEU A 543 25.58 -8.68 26.06
N LEU A 544 24.96 -9.05 24.96
CA LEU A 544 25.63 -9.66 23.81
C LEU A 544 26.71 -8.73 23.23
N ALA A 545 26.42 -7.42 23.10
CA ALA A 545 27.39 -6.44 22.63
C ALA A 545 28.63 -6.37 23.52
N LEU A 546 28.45 -6.42 24.86
CA LEU A 546 29.56 -6.49 25.82
C LEU A 546 30.38 -7.78 25.69
N VAL A 547 29.71 -8.92 25.53
CA VAL A 547 30.37 -10.22 25.35
C VAL A 547 31.20 -10.23 24.06
N GLN A 548 30.62 -9.82 22.95
CA GLN A 548 31.29 -9.74 21.64
C GLN A 548 32.48 -8.78 21.67
N LEU A 549 32.35 -7.64 22.35
CA LEU A 549 33.43 -6.68 22.53
C LEU A 549 34.59 -7.29 23.33
N GLY A 550 34.28 -7.96 24.45
CA GLY A 550 35.28 -8.62 25.31
C GLY A 550 36.01 -9.73 24.57
N VAL A 551 35.31 -10.59 23.85
CA VAL A 551 35.91 -11.66 23.01
C VAL A 551 36.81 -11.06 21.92
N LYS A 552 36.36 -10.00 21.24
CA LYS A 552 37.13 -9.31 20.18
C LYS A 552 38.40 -8.69 20.71
N ARG A 553 38.42 -8.23 21.96
CA ARG A 553 39.61 -7.70 22.65
C ARG A 553 40.50 -8.77 23.27
N GLY A 554 40.11 -10.06 23.21
CA GLY A 554 40.81 -11.15 23.88
C GLY A 554 40.61 -11.20 25.41
N GLN A 555 39.66 -10.41 25.93
CA GLN A 555 39.37 -10.29 27.37
C GLN A 555 38.39 -11.38 27.84
N VAL A 556 38.66 -12.64 27.51
CA VAL A 556 37.70 -13.75 27.75
C VAL A 556 37.43 -13.97 29.21
N ALA A 557 38.50 -13.95 30.08
CA ALA A 557 38.36 -14.16 31.53
C ALA A 557 37.54 -13.01 32.19
N GLU A 558 37.81 -11.78 31.83
CA GLU A 558 37.08 -10.61 32.32
C GLU A 558 35.61 -10.63 31.88
N THR A 559 35.33 -11.04 30.62
CA THR A 559 33.99 -11.22 30.09
C THR A 559 33.22 -12.31 30.84
N GLN A 560 33.90 -13.42 31.19
CA GLN A 560 33.33 -14.46 32.02
C GLN A 560 32.92 -13.93 33.41
N SER A 561 33.85 -13.26 34.11
CA SER A 561 33.57 -12.68 35.43
C SER A 561 32.40 -11.68 35.39
N ARG A 562 32.28 -10.90 34.32
CA ARG A 562 31.14 -9.99 34.12
C ARG A 562 29.82 -10.75 34.03
N LEU A 563 29.75 -11.83 33.23
CA LEU A 563 28.57 -12.69 33.13
C LEU A 563 28.20 -13.34 34.47
N GLU A 564 29.21 -13.79 35.23
CA GLU A 564 29.01 -14.35 36.57
C GLU A 564 28.43 -13.32 37.55
N VAL A 565 28.86 -12.05 37.46
CA VAL A 565 28.28 -10.94 38.25
C VAL A 565 26.81 -10.67 37.84
N VAL A 566 26.52 -10.73 36.55
CA VAL A 566 25.12 -10.59 36.07
C VAL A 566 24.27 -11.73 36.62
N LEU A 567 24.77 -12.98 36.58
CA LEU A 567 24.01 -14.14 37.07
C LEU A 567 23.89 -14.14 38.62
N ALA A 568 24.86 -13.60 39.33
CA ALA A 568 24.74 -13.40 40.77
C ALA A 568 23.61 -12.38 41.13
N ALA A 569 23.45 -11.35 40.35
CA ALA A 569 22.37 -10.34 40.51
C ALA A 569 21.03 -10.82 39.96
N HIS A 570 21.04 -11.59 38.88
CA HIS A 570 19.87 -12.08 38.15
C HIS A 570 20.00 -13.57 37.84
N PRO A 571 19.77 -14.49 38.81
CA PRO A 571 19.94 -15.93 38.62
C PRO A 571 18.99 -16.56 37.59
N ASP A 572 17.95 -15.84 37.21
CA ASP A 572 16.94 -16.22 36.22
C ASP A 572 17.18 -15.61 34.83
N HIS A 573 18.38 -15.11 34.55
CA HIS A 573 18.71 -14.46 33.29
C HIS A 573 19.14 -15.48 32.21
N PRO A 574 18.24 -15.89 31.29
CA PRO A 574 18.52 -16.97 30.32
C PRO A 574 19.67 -16.65 29.37
N TYR A 575 19.80 -15.39 28.95
CA TYR A 575 20.82 -14.99 27.99
C TYR A 575 22.20 -14.92 28.64
N ALA A 576 22.31 -14.52 29.90
CA ALA A 576 23.59 -14.52 30.60
C ALA A 576 24.12 -15.95 30.75
N ASP A 577 23.26 -16.93 31.12
CA ASP A 577 23.62 -18.35 31.14
C ASP A 577 24.07 -18.85 29.76
N GLY A 578 23.25 -18.59 28.71
CA GLY A 578 23.60 -19.03 27.37
C GLY A 578 24.91 -18.44 26.85
N PHE A 579 25.15 -17.15 27.05
CA PHE A 579 26.40 -16.51 26.64
C PHE A 579 27.60 -16.99 27.44
N LEU A 580 27.43 -17.31 28.73
CA LEU A 580 28.47 -17.93 29.53
C LEU A 580 28.79 -19.34 29.01
N GLY A 581 27.77 -20.12 28.66
CA GLY A 581 27.94 -21.42 28.01
C GLY A 581 28.73 -21.32 26.70
N GLU A 582 28.39 -20.37 25.82
CA GLU A 582 29.10 -20.11 24.55
C GLU A 582 30.56 -19.68 24.80
N LEU A 583 30.81 -18.82 25.81
CA LEU A 583 32.15 -18.38 26.18
C LEU A 583 33.03 -19.55 26.68
N LEU A 584 32.45 -20.42 27.51
CA LEU A 584 33.14 -21.64 27.99
C LEU A 584 33.46 -22.59 26.84
N LEU A 585 32.58 -22.74 25.84
CA LEU A 585 32.87 -23.52 24.64
C LEU A 585 34.07 -22.97 23.86
N THR A 586 34.20 -21.64 23.74
CA THR A 586 35.36 -21.03 23.05
C THR A 586 36.68 -21.28 23.77
N ARG A 587 36.64 -21.56 25.05
CA ARG A 587 37.81 -22.00 25.88
C ARG A 587 38.06 -23.50 25.84
N GLY A 588 37.15 -24.28 25.24
CA GLY A 588 37.21 -25.75 25.26
C GLY A 588 36.63 -26.40 26.51
N ASP A 589 36.07 -25.63 27.43
CA ASP A 589 35.50 -26.10 28.69
C ASP A 589 34.08 -26.65 28.51
N VAL A 590 33.93 -27.64 27.61
CA VAL A 590 32.63 -28.17 27.18
C VAL A 590 31.78 -28.65 28.36
N SER A 591 32.40 -29.34 29.32
CA SER A 591 31.68 -29.90 30.47
C SER A 591 31.10 -28.82 31.39
N ALA A 592 31.77 -27.68 31.51
CA ALA A 592 31.28 -26.55 32.28
C ALA A 592 30.18 -25.76 31.56
N ALA A 593 30.17 -25.79 30.23
CA ALA A 593 29.15 -25.08 29.42
C ALA A 593 27.75 -25.69 29.52
N ILE A 594 27.66 -27.03 29.69
CA ILE A 594 26.37 -27.74 29.59
C ILE A 594 25.32 -27.29 30.63
N PRO A 595 25.65 -27.21 31.95
CA PRO A 595 24.66 -26.74 32.95
C PRO A 595 24.11 -25.35 32.65
N HIS A 596 24.91 -24.47 32.05
CA HIS A 596 24.45 -23.13 31.62
C HIS A 596 23.47 -23.20 30.46
N PHE A 597 23.70 -24.08 29.47
CA PHE A 597 22.73 -24.28 28.38
C PHE A 597 21.43 -24.93 28.88
N GLU A 598 21.51 -25.88 29.82
CA GLU A 598 20.33 -26.48 30.44
C GLU A 598 19.48 -25.42 31.16
N THR A 599 20.12 -24.53 31.91
CA THR A 599 19.47 -23.42 32.62
C THR A 599 18.85 -22.45 31.63
N ALA A 600 19.60 -22.01 30.61
CA ALA A 600 19.13 -21.11 29.57
C ALA A 600 17.91 -21.67 28.81
N ALA A 601 17.95 -22.96 28.43
CA ALA A 601 16.87 -23.66 27.75
C ALA A 601 15.61 -23.80 28.62
N ARG A 602 15.77 -24.01 29.92
CA ARG A 602 14.67 -24.07 30.88
C ARG A 602 14.02 -22.70 31.10
N LEU A 603 14.82 -21.63 31.23
CA LEU A 603 14.35 -20.26 31.48
C LEU A 603 13.72 -19.64 30.24
N ASN A 604 14.28 -19.91 29.06
CA ASN A 604 13.72 -19.43 27.78
C ASN A 604 13.65 -20.57 26.76
N PRO A 605 12.61 -21.42 26.81
CA PRO A 605 12.48 -22.57 25.93
C PRO A 605 12.36 -22.21 24.44
N LYS A 606 11.98 -20.97 24.12
CA LYS A 606 11.86 -20.48 22.73
C LYS A 606 13.21 -20.11 22.11
N TRP A 607 14.24 -19.92 22.89
CA TRP A 607 15.59 -19.64 22.41
C TRP A 607 16.28 -20.91 21.94
N SER A 608 16.46 -21.04 20.62
CA SER A 608 16.97 -22.31 20.02
C SER A 608 18.44 -22.62 20.31
N THR A 609 19.28 -21.61 20.51
CA THR A 609 20.74 -21.78 20.66
C THR A 609 21.13 -22.77 21.76
N PRO A 610 20.59 -22.67 22.98
CA PRO A 610 20.89 -23.64 24.03
C PRO A 610 20.55 -25.09 23.66
N TRP A 611 19.36 -25.30 23.06
CA TRP A 611 18.92 -26.63 22.64
C TRP A 611 19.83 -27.22 21.57
N VAL A 612 20.29 -26.42 20.61
CA VAL A 612 21.24 -26.84 19.58
C VAL A 612 22.57 -27.24 20.18
N HIS A 613 23.09 -26.48 21.18
CA HIS A 613 24.35 -26.82 21.84
C HIS A 613 24.22 -28.11 22.67
N LEU A 614 23.14 -28.29 23.41
CA LEU A 614 22.85 -29.52 24.15
C LEU A 614 22.79 -30.72 23.19
N ALA A 615 22.07 -30.63 22.10
CA ALA A 615 21.98 -31.71 21.12
C ALA A 615 23.35 -32.06 20.54
N ARG A 616 24.14 -31.07 20.12
CA ARG A 616 25.48 -31.28 19.58
C ARG A 616 26.41 -31.94 20.60
N TYR A 617 26.32 -31.54 21.87
CA TYR A 617 27.09 -32.20 22.95
C TYR A 617 26.73 -33.68 23.06
N HIS A 618 25.44 -34.02 23.11
CA HIS A 618 25.01 -35.41 23.22
C HIS A 618 25.41 -36.22 21.97
N TYR A 619 25.29 -35.65 20.76
CA TYR A 619 25.75 -36.31 19.53
C TYR A 619 27.27 -36.58 19.54
N ALA A 620 28.08 -35.63 20.01
CA ALA A 620 29.52 -35.82 20.18
C ALA A 620 29.87 -36.93 21.17
N LYS A 621 29.00 -37.14 22.19
CA LYS A 621 29.09 -38.25 23.14
C LYS A 621 28.49 -39.56 22.63
N LYS A 622 28.01 -39.61 21.38
CA LYS A 622 27.28 -40.76 20.77
C LYS A 622 25.96 -41.10 21.49
N GLN A 623 25.39 -40.14 22.15
CA GLN A 623 24.10 -40.20 22.85
C GLN A 623 23.00 -39.62 21.93
N ALA A 624 22.65 -40.34 20.88
CA ALA A 624 21.76 -39.81 19.87
C ALA A 624 20.35 -39.56 20.41
N ALA A 625 19.85 -40.40 21.30
CA ALA A 625 18.52 -40.28 21.87
C ALA A 625 18.36 -39.02 22.73
N GLU A 626 19.34 -38.70 23.55
CA GLU A 626 19.36 -37.52 24.42
C GLU A 626 19.50 -36.24 23.58
N GLY A 627 20.28 -36.30 22.49
CA GLY A 627 20.36 -35.19 21.53
C GLY A 627 19.05 -34.92 20.81
N ASP A 628 18.37 -35.95 20.34
CA ASP A 628 17.05 -35.85 19.71
C ASP A 628 16.01 -35.32 20.71
N GLU A 629 16.00 -35.77 21.95
CA GLU A 629 15.12 -35.29 23.01
C GLU A 629 15.30 -33.81 23.26
N ALA A 630 16.52 -33.29 23.31
CA ALA A 630 16.79 -31.88 23.49
C ALA A 630 16.17 -31.06 22.34
N LEU A 631 16.35 -31.51 21.09
CA LEU A 631 15.74 -30.81 19.93
C LEU A 631 14.23 -30.91 19.93
N VAL A 632 13.64 -32.04 20.27
CA VAL A 632 12.17 -32.22 20.35
C VAL A 632 11.59 -31.26 21.40
N ARG A 633 12.22 -31.14 22.60
CA ARG A 633 11.78 -30.20 23.64
C ARG A 633 11.86 -28.74 23.12
N GLY A 634 12.92 -28.37 22.44
CA GLY A 634 13.06 -27.05 21.82
C GLY A 634 11.99 -26.80 20.75
N LEU A 635 11.67 -27.81 19.93
CA LEU A 635 10.64 -27.73 18.90
C LEU A 635 9.21 -27.69 19.46
N GLN A 636 8.95 -28.19 20.67
CA GLN A 636 7.67 -27.98 21.35
C GLN A 636 7.42 -26.50 21.64
N ALA A 637 8.46 -25.75 22.02
CA ALA A 637 8.38 -24.32 22.29
C ALA A 637 8.48 -23.44 21.02
N SER A 638 9.17 -23.93 19.98
CA SER A 638 9.41 -23.23 18.71
C SER A 638 9.25 -24.19 17.53
N PRO A 639 7.99 -24.57 17.16
CA PRO A 639 7.72 -25.62 16.18
C PRO A 639 8.29 -25.36 14.79
N ASP A 640 8.44 -24.10 14.38
CA ASP A 640 8.87 -23.71 13.03
C ASP A 640 10.38 -23.45 12.95
N ASN A 641 11.16 -23.79 14.00
CA ASN A 641 12.60 -23.54 13.97
C ASN A 641 13.32 -24.47 13.00
N GLU A 642 13.77 -23.90 11.88
CA GLU A 642 14.43 -24.61 10.79
C GLU A 642 15.73 -25.30 11.23
N GLN A 643 16.56 -24.62 12.04
CA GLN A 643 17.85 -25.14 12.48
C GLN A 643 17.71 -26.41 13.35
N MET A 644 16.81 -26.35 14.34
CA MET A 644 16.57 -27.51 15.23
C MET A 644 15.96 -28.68 14.44
N ARG A 645 14.99 -28.36 13.53
CA ARG A 645 14.33 -29.39 12.73
C ARG A 645 15.27 -30.05 11.73
N SER A 646 16.16 -29.27 11.08
CA SER A 646 17.16 -29.80 10.16
C SER A 646 18.20 -30.64 10.88
N LEU A 647 18.63 -30.20 12.08
CA LEU A 647 19.60 -30.97 12.88
C LEU A 647 19.02 -32.32 13.36
N LEU A 648 17.73 -32.33 13.74
CA LEU A 648 17.03 -33.54 14.11
C LEU A 648 16.88 -34.49 12.89
N ALA A 649 16.58 -33.96 11.70
CA ALA A 649 16.52 -34.75 10.48
C ALA A 649 17.88 -35.38 10.13
N VAL A 650 18.99 -34.66 10.31
CA VAL A 650 20.36 -35.23 10.14
C VAL A 650 20.60 -36.37 11.12
N SER A 651 20.23 -36.20 12.39
CA SER A 651 20.37 -37.24 13.40
C SER A 651 19.54 -38.50 13.05
N MET A 652 18.28 -38.30 12.63
CA MET A 652 17.39 -39.40 12.21
C MET A 652 17.93 -40.14 11.00
N SER A 653 18.49 -39.42 10.01
CA SER A 653 19.15 -40.01 8.85
C SER A 653 20.33 -40.89 9.27
N ALA A 654 21.19 -40.41 10.19
CA ALA A 654 22.31 -41.17 10.70
C ALA A 654 21.87 -42.45 11.46
N GLN A 655 20.68 -42.43 12.05
CA GLN A 655 20.06 -43.59 12.71
C GLN A 655 19.26 -44.47 11.73
N ARG A 656 19.31 -44.20 10.41
CA ARG A 656 18.57 -44.88 9.34
C ARG A 656 17.01 -44.73 9.46
N ARG A 657 16.54 -43.72 10.18
CA ARG A 657 15.12 -43.36 10.28
C ARG A 657 14.74 -42.38 9.15
N PHE A 658 14.88 -42.88 7.92
CA PHE A 658 14.84 -42.03 6.73
C PHE A 658 13.46 -41.35 6.50
N ASP A 659 12.36 -42.04 6.77
CA ASP A 659 11.01 -41.49 6.58
C ASP A 659 10.73 -40.34 7.54
N GLU A 660 11.22 -40.43 8.77
CA GLU A 660 11.10 -39.35 9.75
C GLU A 660 11.98 -38.15 9.37
N ALA A 661 13.20 -38.40 8.90
CA ALA A 661 14.08 -37.35 8.40
C ALA A 661 13.45 -36.60 7.20
N ILE A 662 12.86 -37.32 6.25
CA ILE A 662 12.10 -36.78 5.12
C ILE A 662 10.96 -35.88 5.65
N GLY A 663 10.14 -36.36 6.59
CA GLY A 663 9.04 -35.59 7.19
C GLY A 663 9.47 -34.30 7.87
N HIS A 664 10.64 -34.27 8.49
CA HIS A 664 11.21 -33.05 9.06
C HIS A 664 11.66 -32.05 7.99
N TYR A 665 12.35 -32.49 6.92
CA TYR A 665 12.71 -31.58 5.81
C TYR A 665 11.49 -31.07 5.05
N GLU A 666 10.46 -31.90 4.84
CA GLU A 666 9.19 -31.47 4.26
C GLU A 666 8.51 -30.36 5.10
N THR A 667 8.56 -30.50 6.43
CA THR A 667 8.03 -29.49 7.32
C THR A 667 8.82 -28.17 7.20
N VAL A 668 10.17 -28.25 7.11
CA VAL A 668 11.00 -27.05 6.87
C VAL A 668 10.60 -26.39 5.55
N LEU A 669 10.47 -27.14 4.47
CA LEU A 669 10.10 -26.58 3.15
C LEU A 669 8.67 -26.06 3.10
N LYS A 670 7.77 -26.55 3.95
CA LYS A 670 6.42 -25.99 4.09
C LYS A 670 6.44 -24.60 4.72
N THR A 671 7.32 -24.37 5.71
CA THR A 671 7.47 -23.08 6.39
C THR A 671 8.45 -22.14 5.67
N ASN A 672 9.54 -22.67 5.13
CA ASN A 672 10.53 -21.94 4.33
C ASN A 672 10.80 -22.65 2.98
N PRO A 673 9.97 -22.41 1.95
CA PRO A 673 10.14 -23.03 0.62
C PRO A 673 11.45 -22.68 -0.11
N LYS A 674 12.21 -21.68 0.40
CA LYS A 674 13.50 -21.25 -0.15
C LYS A 674 14.71 -21.83 0.60
N SER A 675 14.50 -22.67 1.59
CA SER A 675 15.60 -23.35 2.29
C SER A 675 16.36 -24.29 1.36
N MET A 676 17.47 -23.81 0.81
CA MET A 676 18.31 -24.62 -0.07
C MET A 676 18.89 -25.83 0.66
N LEU A 677 19.24 -25.68 1.95
CA LEU A 677 19.73 -26.77 2.77
C LEU A 677 18.69 -27.88 2.89
N ALA A 678 17.45 -27.52 3.25
CA ALA A 678 16.39 -28.51 3.39
C ALA A 678 16.03 -29.14 2.04
N ALA A 679 15.99 -28.35 0.95
CA ALA A 679 15.71 -28.84 -0.40
C ALA A 679 16.78 -29.84 -0.87
N ASN A 680 18.06 -29.51 -0.65
CA ASN A 680 19.17 -30.41 -1.00
C ASN A 680 19.11 -31.71 -0.21
N ASN A 681 18.98 -31.62 1.11
CA ASN A 681 18.99 -32.82 1.94
C ASN A 681 17.75 -33.69 1.70
N LEU A 682 16.58 -33.08 1.45
CA LEU A 682 15.38 -33.83 1.06
C LEU A 682 15.59 -34.52 -0.32
N ALA A 683 16.14 -33.81 -1.30
CA ALA A 683 16.39 -34.37 -2.62
C ALA A 683 17.36 -35.54 -2.54
N ALA A 684 18.47 -35.40 -1.79
CA ALA A 684 19.41 -36.48 -1.54
C ALA A 684 18.74 -37.70 -0.87
N MET A 685 17.95 -37.47 0.20
CA MET A 685 17.20 -38.54 0.87
C MET A 685 16.25 -39.29 -0.08
N LEU A 686 15.58 -38.57 -0.98
CA LEU A 686 14.66 -39.18 -1.95
C LEU A 686 15.39 -40.03 -2.99
N VAL A 687 16.57 -39.60 -3.49
CA VAL A 687 17.29 -40.36 -4.51
C VAL A 687 18.08 -41.55 -3.94
N ASP A 688 18.50 -41.48 -2.67
CA ASP A 688 19.32 -42.52 -2.05
C ASP A 688 18.48 -43.60 -1.32
N HIS A 689 17.33 -43.21 -0.73
CA HIS A 689 16.55 -44.10 0.15
C HIS A 689 15.14 -44.43 -0.33
N LYS A 690 14.69 -43.85 -1.45
CA LYS A 690 13.46 -44.23 -2.16
C LYS A 690 13.81 -44.92 -3.48
N SER A 691 12.90 -45.74 -3.96
CA SER A 691 13.13 -46.53 -5.22
C SER A 691 12.09 -46.26 -6.28
N ASP A 692 11.13 -45.38 -6.04
CA ASP A 692 10.05 -45.10 -6.98
C ASP A 692 10.35 -43.87 -7.84
N PRO A 693 9.94 -43.86 -9.10
CA PRO A 693 10.18 -42.78 -10.05
C PRO A 693 9.62 -41.41 -9.61
N GLN A 694 8.49 -41.42 -8.85
CA GLN A 694 7.85 -40.20 -8.37
C GLN A 694 8.74 -39.47 -7.36
N SER A 695 9.44 -40.21 -6.46
CA SER A 695 10.44 -39.66 -5.55
C SER A 695 11.62 -39.06 -6.31
N PHE A 696 12.10 -39.69 -7.38
CA PHE A 696 13.20 -39.15 -8.18
C PHE A 696 12.79 -37.88 -8.95
N GLU A 697 11.59 -37.84 -9.53
CA GLU A 697 11.07 -36.63 -10.17
C GLU A 697 10.90 -35.48 -9.18
N ARG A 698 10.44 -35.78 -7.96
CA ARG A 698 10.35 -34.82 -6.87
C ARG A 698 11.71 -34.27 -6.46
N ALA A 699 12.71 -35.13 -6.32
CA ALA A 699 14.09 -34.75 -6.04
C ALA A 699 14.64 -33.82 -7.13
N LEU A 700 14.41 -34.17 -8.41
CA LEU A 700 14.78 -33.33 -9.54
C LEU A 700 14.09 -31.96 -9.49
N ALA A 701 12.80 -31.91 -9.15
CA ALA A 701 12.06 -30.65 -9.02
C ALA A 701 12.61 -29.76 -7.92
N LEU A 702 12.98 -30.33 -6.75
CA LEU A 702 13.59 -29.63 -5.63
C LEU A 702 14.98 -29.07 -5.96
N SER A 703 15.79 -29.82 -6.73
CA SER A 703 17.19 -29.49 -7.04
C SER A 703 17.37 -28.66 -8.32
N ARG A 704 16.33 -28.46 -9.14
CA ARG A 704 16.42 -27.78 -10.43
C ARG A 704 17.03 -26.37 -10.38
N ALA A 705 16.82 -25.64 -9.28
CA ALA A 705 17.36 -24.29 -9.09
C ALA A 705 18.85 -24.27 -8.67
N PHE A 706 19.45 -25.42 -8.34
CA PHE A 706 20.81 -25.47 -7.77
C PHE A 706 21.89 -25.07 -8.77
N GLU A 707 21.65 -25.34 -10.05
CA GLU A 707 22.62 -25.02 -11.13
C GLU A 707 22.86 -23.51 -11.28
N SER A 708 21.84 -22.69 -11.04
CA SER A 708 21.90 -21.22 -11.18
C SER A 708 22.50 -20.50 -9.97
N GLN A 709 22.82 -21.24 -8.91
CA GLN A 709 23.39 -20.69 -7.69
C GLN A 709 24.94 -20.65 -7.75
N THR A 710 25.57 -20.07 -6.72
CA THR A 710 27.02 -20.11 -6.58
C THR A 710 27.54 -21.54 -6.69
N PRO A 711 28.57 -21.85 -7.47
CA PRO A 711 29.06 -23.21 -7.66
C PRO A 711 29.31 -23.94 -6.35
N ASN A 712 28.47 -24.91 -6.04
CA ASN A 712 28.57 -25.75 -4.85
C ASN A 712 28.59 -27.22 -5.26
N PRO A 713 29.67 -27.99 -4.97
CA PRO A 713 29.81 -29.36 -5.42
C PRO A 713 28.67 -30.26 -4.93
N TYR A 714 28.17 -30.06 -3.73
CA TYR A 714 27.12 -30.90 -3.14
C TYR A 714 25.75 -30.67 -3.76
N LEU A 715 25.43 -29.41 -4.08
CA LEU A 715 24.19 -29.08 -4.79
C LEU A 715 24.16 -29.63 -6.22
N LEU A 716 25.28 -29.49 -6.93
CA LEU A 716 25.42 -30.02 -8.28
C LEU A 716 25.42 -31.57 -8.30
N ASP A 717 26.00 -32.21 -7.29
CA ASP A 717 25.97 -33.66 -7.12
C ASP A 717 24.56 -34.17 -6.92
N THR A 718 23.81 -33.61 -6.00
CA THR A 718 22.41 -33.98 -5.73
C THR A 718 21.55 -33.85 -7.01
N LEU A 719 21.71 -32.76 -7.77
CA LEU A 719 21.01 -32.55 -9.03
C LEU A 719 21.45 -33.58 -10.08
N GLY A 720 22.75 -33.79 -10.22
CA GLY A 720 23.31 -34.77 -11.18
C GLY A 720 22.90 -36.20 -10.82
N TRP A 721 22.85 -36.54 -9.53
CA TRP A 721 22.42 -37.85 -9.03
C TRP A 721 20.93 -38.10 -9.26
N ALA A 722 20.08 -37.07 -9.13
CA ALA A 722 18.67 -37.15 -9.48
C ALA A 722 18.48 -37.41 -11.00
N HIS A 723 19.26 -36.77 -11.85
CA HIS A 723 19.27 -37.08 -13.29
C HIS A 723 19.72 -38.50 -13.57
N TYR A 724 20.75 -39.00 -12.85
CA TYR A 724 21.22 -40.41 -13.01
C TYR A 724 20.11 -41.42 -12.66
N LYS A 725 19.36 -41.20 -11.60
CA LYS A 725 18.23 -42.06 -11.16
C LYS A 725 17.08 -42.09 -12.17
N LEU A 726 16.90 -40.99 -12.93
CA LEU A 726 15.87 -40.82 -13.95
C LEU A 726 16.36 -41.21 -15.38
N ASP A 727 17.52 -41.85 -15.51
CA ASP A 727 18.13 -42.27 -16.81
C ASP A 727 18.48 -41.11 -17.76
N HIS A 728 18.64 -39.87 -17.22
CA HIS A 728 19.07 -38.70 -17.98
C HIS A 728 20.61 -38.66 -18.07
N GLY A 729 21.24 -39.63 -18.76
CA GLY A 729 22.68 -39.91 -18.69
C GLY A 729 23.57 -38.72 -19.07
N SER A 730 23.26 -37.97 -20.14
CA SER A 730 24.06 -36.81 -20.59
C SER A 730 24.11 -35.69 -19.54
N GLU A 731 22.96 -35.36 -18.94
CA GLU A 731 22.85 -34.32 -17.92
C GLU A 731 23.50 -34.77 -16.61
N ALA A 732 23.33 -36.03 -16.23
CA ALA A 732 23.97 -36.60 -15.07
C ALA A 732 25.50 -36.47 -15.17
N VAL A 733 26.09 -36.93 -16.28
CA VAL A 733 27.56 -36.85 -16.50
C VAL A 733 28.01 -35.37 -16.52
N ARG A 734 27.28 -34.48 -17.16
CA ARG A 734 27.63 -33.04 -17.24
C ARG A 734 27.73 -32.41 -15.85
N LEU A 735 26.67 -32.58 -15.02
CA LEU A 735 26.57 -31.98 -13.68
C LEU A 735 27.55 -32.60 -12.69
N LEU A 736 27.68 -33.95 -12.70
CA LEU A 736 28.60 -34.64 -11.80
C LEU A 736 30.08 -34.37 -12.16
N LYS A 737 30.43 -34.14 -13.43
CA LYS A 737 31.74 -33.62 -13.83
C LYS A 737 32.01 -32.23 -13.18
N GLN A 738 31.05 -31.33 -13.22
CA GLN A 738 31.19 -30.01 -12.61
C GLN A 738 31.35 -30.14 -11.09
N ALA A 739 30.53 -30.96 -10.45
CA ALA A 739 30.63 -31.23 -9.01
C ALA A 739 32.01 -31.78 -8.63
N THR A 740 32.49 -32.79 -9.34
CA THR A 740 33.79 -33.42 -9.09
C THR A 740 34.95 -32.48 -9.40
N ALA A 741 34.84 -31.57 -10.39
CA ALA A 741 35.88 -30.57 -10.67
C ALA A 741 36.07 -29.57 -9.49
N LEU A 742 34.99 -29.27 -8.76
CA LEU A 742 35.04 -28.41 -7.56
C LEU A 742 35.58 -29.11 -6.32
N ALA A 743 35.46 -30.45 -6.22
CA ALA A 743 35.97 -31.25 -5.11
C ALA A 743 36.52 -32.60 -5.65
N PRO A 744 37.73 -32.61 -6.28
CA PRO A 744 38.26 -33.74 -7.04
C PRO A 744 38.51 -35.04 -6.28
N ASP A 745 38.78 -34.92 -4.97
CA ASP A 745 39.15 -36.04 -4.11
C ASP A 745 38.00 -36.55 -3.25
N HIS A 746 36.80 -35.97 -3.39
CA HIS A 746 35.63 -36.35 -2.60
C HIS A 746 35.12 -37.73 -3.06
N PRO A 747 35.05 -38.75 -2.19
CA PRO A 747 34.79 -40.14 -2.58
C PRO A 747 33.36 -40.33 -3.14
N VAL A 748 32.33 -39.70 -2.56
CA VAL A 748 30.93 -39.81 -3.02
C VAL A 748 30.77 -39.22 -4.40
N LEU A 749 31.34 -38.01 -4.67
CA LEU A 749 31.26 -37.36 -5.98
C LEU A 749 31.94 -38.21 -7.07
N ASN A 750 33.09 -38.82 -6.74
CA ASN A 750 33.78 -39.74 -7.66
C ASN A 750 32.97 -41.03 -7.89
N TYR A 751 32.27 -41.55 -6.88
CA TYR A 751 31.37 -42.68 -7.03
C TYR A 751 30.21 -42.35 -7.94
N HIS A 752 29.49 -41.24 -7.70
CA HIS A 752 28.34 -40.83 -8.51
C HIS A 752 28.74 -40.58 -9.97
N LEU A 753 29.87 -39.90 -10.21
CA LEU A 753 30.37 -39.66 -11.55
C LEU A 753 30.80 -40.98 -12.25
N GLY A 754 31.47 -41.86 -11.52
CA GLY A 754 31.86 -43.16 -12.04
C GLY A 754 30.65 -44.04 -12.42
N ALA A 755 29.63 -44.04 -11.59
CA ALA A 755 28.37 -44.73 -11.90
C ALA A 755 27.65 -44.11 -13.12
N ALA A 756 27.65 -42.78 -13.26
CA ALA A 756 27.05 -42.09 -14.40
C ALA A 756 27.82 -42.41 -15.72
N PHE A 757 29.16 -42.46 -15.66
CA PHE A 757 29.96 -42.88 -16.81
C PHE A 757 29.72 -44.35 -17.20
N SER A 758 29.64 -45.26 -16.21
CA SER A 758 29.31 -46.67 -16.44
C SER A 758 28.00 -46.81 -17.21
N LYS A 759 26.94 -46.19 -16.69
CA LYS A 759 25.60 -46.23 -17.30
C LYS A 759 25.54 -45.56 -18.66
N SER A 760 26.42 -44.60 -18.93
CA SER A 760 26.53 -43.88 -20.22
C SER A 760 27.47 -44.56 -21.22
N GLY A 761 27.95 -45.83 -20.98
CA GLY A 761 28.78 -46.57 -21.89
C GLY A 761 30.21 -46.02 -22.02
N GLN A 762 30.75 -45.36 -20.98
CA GLN A 762 32.12 -44.81 -20.93
C GLN A 762 32.97 -45.56 -19.88
N PRO A 763 33.37 -46.83 -20.13
CA PRO A 763 33.97 -47.69 -19.11
C PRO A 763 35.35 -47.22 -18.65
N GLY A 764 36.11 -46.57 -19.53
CA GLY A 764 37.45 -46.05 -19.19
C GLY A 764 37.35 -44.93 -18.10
N ASP A 765 36.47 -43.96 -18.31
CA ASP A 765 36.23 -42.86 -17.39
C ASP A 765 35.56 -43.36 -16.10
N ALA A 766 34.60 -44.29 -16.22
CA ALA A 766 33.96 -44.94 -15.08
C ALA A 766 35.01 -45.54 -14.12
N ARG A 767 35.93 -46.34 -14.65
CA ARG A 767 36.97 -47.01 -13.89
C ARG A 767 37.90 -46.02 -13.15
N VAL A 768 38.28 -44.91 -13.81
CA VAL A 768 39.13 -43.88 -13.22
C VAL A 768 38.50 -43.32 -11.95
N HIS A 769 37.23 -42.92 -12.05
CA HIS A 769 36.51 -42.27 -10.93
C HIS A 769 36.14 -43.28 -9.86
N LEU A 770 35.70 -44.49 -10.20
CA LEU A 770 35.42 -45.56 -9.21
C LEU A 770 36.67 -45.97 -8.45
N LYS A 771 37.84 -46.06 -9.10
CA LYS A 771 39.11 -46.27 -8.40
C LYS A 771 39.42 -45.17 -7.39
N LYS A 772 39.23 -43.90 -7.73
CA LYS A 772 39.42 -42.78 -6.82
C LYS A 772 38.46 -42.87 -5.63
N ALA A 773 37.18 -43.16 -5.85
CA ALA A 773 36.20 -43.32 -4.79
C ALA A 773 36.57 -44.41 -3.80
N VAL A 774 37.00 -45.60 -4.27
CA VAL A 774 37.39 -46.75 -3.43
C VAL A 774 38.73 -46.52 -2.73
N ALA A 775 39.70 -45.86 -3.39
CA ALA A 775 41.04 -45.61 -2.87
C ALA A 775 41.06 -44.54 -1.74
N ALA A 776 40.01 -43.78 -1.55
CA ALA A 776 39.90 -42.76 -0.48
C ALA A 776 40.00 -43.35 0.95
N GLY A 777 39.72 -44.62 1.10
CA GLY A 777 39.91 -45.35 2.39
C GLY A 777 38.91 -44.94 3.49
N THR A 778 38.06 -43.98 3.26
CA THR A 778 37.02 -43.53 4.19
C THR A 778 35.68 -44.21 3.93
N PRO A 779 34.97 -44.72 4.91
CA PRO A 779 33.62 -45.23 4.73
C PRO A 779 32.67 -44.14 4.25
N PHE A 780 31.90 -44.46 3.22
CA PHE A 780 30.81 -43.59 2.75
C PHE A 780 29.60 -44.44 2.29
N GLU A 781 28.46 -43.87 2.23
CA GLU A 781 27.24 -44.51 1.73
C GLU A 781 27.42 -44.77 0.24
N GLY A 782 27.29 -46.01 -0.22
CA GLY A 782 27.54 -46.41 -1.60
C GLY A 782 28.91 -46.99 -1.87
N LEU A 783 29.81 -47.14 -0.86
CA LEU A 783 31.16 -47.72 -1.02
C LEU A 783 31.10 -49.14 -1.58
N ASP A 784 30.18 -49.97 -1.09
CA ASP A 784 30.07 -51.36 -1.54
C ASP A 784 29.53 -51.42 -2.98
N ALA A 785 28.60 -50.52 -3.33
CA ALA A 785 28.15 -50.39 -4.73
C ALA A 785 29.26 -49.87 -5.64
N ALA A 786 30.11 -48.97 -5.17
CA ALA A 786 31.27 -48.50 -5.94
C ALA A 786 32.29 -49.62 -6.18
N LYS A 787 32.56 -50.47 -5.16
CA LYS A 787 33.43 -51.68 -5.32
C LYS A 787 32.85 -52.70 -6.31
N ALA A 788 31.56 -52.99 -6.14
CA ALA A 788 30.84 -53.92 -7.04
C ALA A 788 30.91 -53.43 -8.50
N LEU A 789 30.61 -52.15 -8.73
CA LEU A 789 30.65 -51.57 -10.06
C LEU A 789 32.09 -51.51 -10.65
N LEU A 790 33.11 -51.25 -9.80
CA LEU A 790 34.49 -51.27 -10.25
C LEU A 790 34.95 -52.67 -10.70
N ALA A 791 34.43 -53.73 -10.07
CA ALA A 791 34.74 -55.12 -10.44
C ALA A 791 34.23 -55.53 -11.83
N GLU A 792 33.23 -54.82 -12.36
CA GLU A 792 32.72 -55.04 -13.70
C GLU A 792 33.73 -54.56 -14.79
N PHE A 793 34.76 -53.81 -14.43
CA PHE A 793 35.80 -53.29 -15.33
C PHE A 793 37.19 -53.89 -14.99
N PRO A 794 37.41 -55.19 -15.29
CA PRO A 794 38.69 -55.84 -15.03
C PRO A 794 39.80 -55.21 -15.91
N GLY A 795 40.84 -54.87 -15.32
CA GLY A 795 41.95 -54.04 -15.61
C GLY A 795 42.72 -53.90 -16.79
#